data_ee32642c10f5d0775306a17ba51c5def
#
_entry.id   ee32642c10f5d0775306a17ba51c5def
#
_cell.length_a   1.000
_cell.length_b   1.000
_cell.length_c   1.000
_cell.angle_alpha   90.00
_cell.angle_beta   90.00
_cell.angle_gamma   90.00
#
_symmetry.space_group_name_H-M   'P 1'
#
loop_
_entity.id
_entity.type
_entity.pdbx_description
1 polymer ?
#
loop_
_entity_poly.entity_id
_entity_poly.type
_entity_poly.pdbx_seq_one_letter_code
_entity_poly.pdbx_strand_id
1 'polypeptide(L)'
;MELTFQPAELNEFAATVPAKWRARFDTQSKLFTALHNGQTTKAEVCATLGIDIATLNRKIAKVKEHGWRGLIPNYKAPVRLCDDFTNYWKALQESFQRCTAPAYRELCRRWRDREPIPGYAGHPGWPDLPPGWDSRNLYRYQSSKLELTALRHGMGRATLLHGIKTHSTRVGLWHLSHIMSDDVKLDFKGHLGTSRKMIVPLQMGMLDLLSGDRFVHGTKPQIWRKDGTREGLNESDMRFLLASQLYNHGISSRGTTYILEHGTATMRSQEVDILKRAFGGLVKFEFSGMIGKVQAIAGMSDGKGGGGNPFFKAALESLHNYMHNELAALPAQTGHDRDEPEFLSVIEREHEQIWKLAQRLPEEVRDLLRYPTPEFHSQLVPAINGMLAVINQRTEHRLEGWEQCGFVTKAYRLAAGSNEWKNEAELMQMLPAVKQAYLIMAETDKRCFQPRRLSPQEVFNAGVRSGEIIKPPQGVIAEILYRDLARARECKDGYFSFEDAEICNGELRYESRVMMPDGKEFELPDREKFEVVVNPFDPSVLWVYQATRNRGGFLGIAKRDQRISRADVHAANRKHGRVNERMTELMASVKKRHSNRTTEATERKLHNMGVAAAAQRTQNERTKQATAALMASISSDHDTHTNEPNNTDEINPRHLW
;
A
#
# COMPACT_ATOMS: atom_id res chain seq x y z
N MET A 1 -52.86 54.20 -15.84
CA MET A 1 -52.10 53.88 -14.64
C MET A 1 -50.77 53.36 -15.12
N GLU A 2 -49.82 54.29 -15.19
CA GLU A 2 -48.48 54.01 -15.74
C GLU A 2 -47.70 53.17 -14.80
N LEU A 3 -47.19 52.04 -15.27
CA LEU A 3 -46.17 51.24 -14.60
C LEU A 3 -44.85 51.98 -14.85
N THR A 4 -44.43 52.82 -13.91
CA THR A 4 -43.09 53.42 -13.97
C THR A 4 -42.06 52.38 -13.62
N PHE A 5 -41.62 51.60 -14.64
CA PHE A 5 -40.52 50.66 -14.50
C PHE A 5 -39.21 51.35 -14.86
N GLN A 6 -38.38 51.60 -13.88
CA GLN A 6 -37.03 52.07 -14.19
C GLN A 6 -36.14 50.90 -14.56
N PRO A 7 -35.49 50.88 -15.77
CA PRO A 7 -34.60 49.80 -16.18
C PRO A 7 -33.42 49.56 -15.24
N ALA A 8 -32.96 50.57 -14.52
CA ALA A 8 -31.92 50.47 -13.52
C ALA A 8 -32.29 49.53 -12.35
N GLU A 9 -33.52 49.65 -11.83
CA GLU A 9 -34.05 48.84 -10.72
C GLU A 9 -34.19 47.37 -11.15
N LEU A 10 -34.48 47.10 -12.45
CA LEU A 10 -34.57 45.74 -12.96
C LEU A 10 -33.23 45.04 -12.94
N ASN A 11 -32.16 45.70 -13.36
CA ASN A 11 -30.82 45.10 -13.39
C ASN A 11 -30.25 44.81 -12.00
N GLU A 12 -30.45 45.78 -11.08
CA GLU A 12 -30.04 45.64 -9.71
C GLU A 12 -30.81 44.50 -9.02
N PHE A 13 -32.11 44.40 -9.24
CA PHE A 13 -32.92 43.33 -8.69
C PHE A 13 -32.61 41.98 -9.34
N ALA A 14 -32.35 41.91 -10.62
CA ALA A 14 -32.00 40.68 -11.35
C ALA A 14 -30.75 40.00 -10.72
N ALA A 15 -29.78 40.78 -10.24
CA ALA A 15 -28.61 40.28 -9.55
C ALA A 15 -28.95 39.55 -8.22
N THR A 16 -30.06 39.93 -7.59
CA THR A 16 -30.50 39.34 -6.30
C THR A 16 -31.38 38.11 -6.44
N VAL A 17 -31.84 37.79 -7.65
CA VAL A 17 -32.71 36.62 -7.91
C VAL A 17 -31.97 35.32 -7.71
N PRO A 18 -32.49 34.36 -6.89
CA PRO A 18 -31.90 33.07 -6.72
C PRO A 18 -31.65 32.32 -8.02
N ALA A 19 -30.48 31.66 -8.16
CA ALA A 19 -30.04 31.02 -9.41
C ALA A 19 -31.12 30.11 -10.03
N LYS A 20 -31.88 29.37 -9.25
CA LYS A 20 -32.96 28.48 -9.74
C LYS A 20 -34.12 29.19 -10.41
N TRP A 21 -34.29 30.50 -10.20
CA TRP A 21 -35.35 31.30 -10.80
C TRP A 21 -34.85 32.31 -11.83
N ARG A 22 -33.53 32.49 -11.96
CA ARG A 22 -32.91 33.53 -12.76
C ARG A 22 -33.34 33.49 -14.23
N ALA A 23 -33.16 32.31 -14.88
CA ALA A 23 -33.53 32.14 -16.27
C ALA A 23 -35.03 32.44 -16.55
N ARG A 24 -35.90 31.98 -15.66
CA ARG A 24 -37.35 32.25 -15.75
C ARG A 24 -37.69 33.71 -15.50
N PHE A 25 -37.02 34.34 -14.54
CA PHE A 25 -37.18 35.75 -14.23
C PHE A 25 -36.73 36.63 -15.43
N ASP A 26 -35.56 36.34 -16.03
CA ASP A 26 -35.04 37.08 -17.16
C ASP A 26 -35.98 37.00 -18.36
N THR A 27 -36.55 35.82 -18.64
CA THR A 27 -37.53 35.66 -19.71
C THR A 27 -38.81 36.43 -19.42
N GLN A 28 -39.36 36.34 -18.22
CA GLN A 28 -40.60 36.98 -17.83
C GLN A 28 -40.44 38.52 -17.76
N SER A 29 -39.36 39.02 -17.21
CA SER A 29 -39.11 40.46 -17.10
C SER A 29 -38.98 41.11 -18.49
N LYS A 30 -38.28 40.49 -19.42
CA LYS A 30 -38.19 40.95 -20.82
C LYS A 30 -39.58 41.02 -21.49
N LEU A 31 -40.38 39.97 -21.36
CA LEU A 31 -41.72 39.92 -21.94
C LEU A 31 -42.66 40.94 -21.29
N PHE A 32 -42.59 41.15 -19.98
CA PHE A 32 -43.40 42.15 -19.29
C PHE A 32 -42.97 43.59 -19.63
N THR A 33 -41.68 43.82 -19.83
CA THR A 33 -41.18 45.13 -20.34
C THR A 33 -41.67 45.39 -21.76
N ALA A 34 -41.55 44.40 -22.65
CA ALA A 34 -42.06 44.50 -24.03
C ALA A 34 -43.58 44.72 -24.06
N LEU A 35 -44.36 44.07 -23.21
CA LEU A 35 -45.80 44.25 -23.08
C LEU A 35 -46.13 45.69 -22.56
N HIS A 36 -45.36 46.18 -21.61
CA HIS A 36 -45.55 47.54 -21.09
C HIS A 36 -45.26 48.61 -22.16
N ASN A 37 -44.21 48.38 -22.95
CA ASN A 37 -43.80 49.31 -24.03
C ASN A 37 -44.65 49.16 -25.28
N GLY A 38 -45.71 48.33 -25.29
CA GLY A 38 -46.54 48.06 -26.44
C GLY A 38 -45.88 47.32 -27.60
N GLN A 39 -44.73 46.71 -27.35
CA GLN A 39 -43.94 45.91 -28.32
C GLN A 39 -44.45 44.50 -28.55
N THR A 40 -45.33 44.01 -27.68
CA THR A 40 -45.96 42.69 -27.76
C THR A 40 -47.38 42.75 -27.18
N THR A 41 -48.21 41.78 -27.53
CA THR A 41 -49.59 41.67 -27.07
C THR A 41 -49.70 40.68 -25.91
N LYS A 42 -50.78 40.80 -25.11
CA LYS A 42 -51.06 39.82 -24.03
C LYS A 42 -51.17 38.39 -24.58
N ALA A 43 -51.73 38.24 -25.79
CA ALA A 43 -51.87 36.93 -26.42
C ALA A 43 -50.52 36.30 -26.73
N GLU A 44 -49.59 37.09 -27.29
CA GLU A 44 -48.22 36.62 -27.60
C GLU A 44 -47.43 36.27 -26.33
N VAL A 45 -47.56 37.08 -25.26
CA VAL A 45 -46.94 36.75 -23.96
C VAL A 45 -47.50 35.46 -23.36
N CYS A 46 -48.83 35.25 -23.46
CA CYS A 46 -49.47 34.01 -23.03
C CYS A 46 -48.96 32.81 -23.82
N ALA A 47 -48.87 32.94 -25.15
CA ALA A 47 -48.33 31.87 -26.00
C ALA A 47 -46.88 31.55 -25.68
N THR A 48 -46.01 32.58 -25.52
CA THR A 48 -44.58 32.39 -25.19
C THR A 48 -44.33 31.77 -23.81
N LEU A 49 -45.15 32.14 -22.81
CA LEU A 49 -45.02 31.62 -21.47
C LEU A 49 -45.81 30.33 -21.22
N GLY A 50 -46.63 29.87 -22.15
CA GLY A 50 -47.52 28.73 -22.01
C GLY A 50 -48.55 28.89 -20.88
N ILE A 51 -49.09 30.12 -20.68
CA ILE A 51 -50.04 30.42 -19.60
C ILE A 51 -51.32 31.03 -20.15
N ASP A 52 -52.44 30.89 -19.44
CA ASP A 52 -53.69 31.53 -19.76
C ASP A 52 -53.70 33.02 -19.40
N ILE A 53 -54.66 33.77 -20.01
CA ILE A 53 -54.78 35.19 -19.81
C ILE A 53 -55.10 35.64 -18.38
N ALA A 54 -55.83 34.77 -17.65
CA ALA A 54 -56.16 35.03 -16.24
C ALA A 54 -54.93 34.92 -15.36
N THR A 55 -54.05 33.94 -15.65
CA THR A 55 -52.74 33.79 -15.01
C THR A 55 -51.81 34.94 -15.35
N LEU A 56 -51.79 35.43 -16.60
CA LEU A 56 -51.03 36.62 -16.98
C LEU A 56 -51.52 37.85 -16.20
N ASN A 57 -52.83 38.11 -16.17
CA ASN A 57 -53.39 39.24 -15.43
C ASN A 57 -53.09 39.16 -13.91
N ARG A 58 -53.12 37.97 -13.30
CA ARG A 58 -52.67 37.77 -11.90
C ARG A 58 -51.19 38.12 -11.70
N LYS A 59 -50.33 37.78 -12.68
CA LYS A 59 -48.93 38.15 -12.64
C LYS A 59 -48.73 39.66 -12.80
N ILE A 60 -49.44 40.29 -13.72
CA ILE A 60 -49.44 41.75 -13.89
C ILE A 60 -49.87 42.44 -12.58
N ALA A 61 -50.94 41.98 -11.94
CA ALA A 61 -51.37 42.51 -10.66
C ALA A 61 -50.29 42.41 -9.58
N LYS A 62 -49.63 41.26 -9.51
CA LYS A 62 -48.53 41.05 -8.56
C LYS A 62 -47.31 41.95 -8.86
N VAL A 63 -47.01 42.19 -10.13
CA VAL A 63 -45.93 43.12 -10.50
C VAL A 63 -46.30 44.56 -10.16
N LYS A 64 -47.57 44.93 -10.31
CA LYS A 64 -48.07 46.27 -9.89
C LYS A 64 -47.98 46.48 -8.39
N GLU A 65 -48.25 45.42 -7.60
CA GLU A 65 -48.26 45.47 -6.14
C GLU A 65 -46.86 45.37 -5.51
N HIS A 66 -46.02 44.51 -6.10
CA HIS A 66 -44.74 44.14 -5.47
C HIS A 66 -43.49 44.46 -6.33
N GLY A 67 -43.68 45.21 -7.46
CA GLY A 67 -42.63 45.42 -8.41
C GLY A 67 -42.15 44.11 -9.08
N TRP A 68 -40.95 44.10 -9.56
CA TRP A 68 -40.35 42.90 -10.24
C TRP A 68 -40.33 41.65 -9.39
N ARG A 69 -40.39 41.83 -8.05
CA ARG A 69 -40.48 40.71 -7.11
C ARG A 69 -41.72 39.83 -7.31
N GLY A 70 -42.81 40.45 -7.81
CA GLY A 70 -44.07 39.75 -8.10
C GLY A 70 -43.96 38.67 -9.20
N LEU A 71 -42.88 38.63 -10.00
CA LEU A 71 -42.60 37.58 -10.98
C LEU A 71 -42.00 36.33 -10.37
N ILE A 72 -41.46 36.40 -9.14
CA ILE A 72 -40.88 35.26 -8.45
C ILE A 72 -41.98 34.53 -7.67
N PRO A 73 -42.21 33.24 -7.92
CA PRO A 73 -43.21 32.47 -7.21
C PRO A 73 -42.96 32.49 -5.66
N ASN A 74 -44.01 32.82 -4.91
CA ASN A 74 -43.95 32.86 -3.45
C ASN A 74 -42.83 33.73 -2.84
N TYR A 75 -42.44 34.76 -3.55
CA TYR A 75 -41.46 35.71 -3.05
C TYR A 75 -42.09 36.50 -1.89
N LYS A 76 -41.60 36.24 -0.68
CA LYS A 76 -41.71 37.14 0.45
C LYS A 76 -40.32 37.75 0.68
N ALA A 77 -40.18 39.03 0.71
CA ALA A 77 -38.90 39.65 1.07
C ALA A 77 -38.46 39.09 2.42
N PRO A 78 -37.25 38.54 2.53
CA PRO A 78 -36.77 38.07 3.84
C PRO A 78 -36.71 39.28 4.78
N VAL A 79 -37.36 39.15 5.93
CA VAL A 79 -37.22 40.17 6.95
C VAL A 79 -35.81 40.01 7.52
N ARG A 80 -34.99 41.05 7.37
CA ARG A 80 -33.64 41.06 7.96
C ARG A 80 -33.75 41.26 9.46
N LEU A 81 -33.17 40.33 10.22
CA LEU A 81 -33.08 40.35 11.66
C LEU A 81 -31.79 41.06 12.09
N CYS A 82 -31.78 41.71 13.26
CA CYS A 82 -30.58 42.34 13.78
C CYS A 82 -29.52 41.28 14.19
N ASP A 83 -28.26 41.69 14.16
CA ASP A 83 -27.15 40.79 14.42
C ASP A 83 -27.15 40.24 15.87
N ASP A 84 -27.53 41.07 16.86
CA ASP A 84 -27.64 40.62 18.25
C ASP A 84 -28.65 39.49 18.42
N PHE A 85 -29.82 39.63 17.79
CA PHE A 85 -30.82 38.58 17.80
C PHE A 85 -30.39 37.36 17.01
N THR A 86 -29.75 37.53 15.87
CA THR A 86 -29.29 36.34 15.07
C THR A 86 -28.24 35.53 15.80
N ASN A 87 -27.33 36.19 16.55
CA ASN A 87 -26.34 35.52 17.38
C ASN A 87 -27.03 34.80 18.57
N TYR A 88 -28.00 35.47 19.22
CA TYR A 88 -28.80 34.86 20.26
C TYR A 88 -29.58 33.63 19.73
N TRP A 89 -30.20 33.73 18.56
CA TRP A 89 -30.93 32.64 17.94
C TRP A 89 -30.03 31.46 17.65
N LYS A 90 -28.84 31.69 17.12
CA LYS A 90 -27.82 30.63 16.91
C LYS A 90 -27.46 29.94 18.21
N ALA A 91 -27.14 30.68 19.26
CA ALA A 91 -26.81 30.13 20.57
C ALA A 91 -27.99 29.32 21.18
N LEU A 92 -29.22 29.79 21.00
CA LEU A 92 -30.41 29.07 21.44
C LEU A 92 -30.55 27.74 20.66
N GLN A 93 -30.37 27.73 19.34
CA GLN A 93 -30.40 26.51 18.54
C GLN A 93 -29.30 25.52 18.93
N GLU A 94 -28.13 26.00 19.23
CA GLU A 94 -26.98 25.19 19.65
C GLU A 94 -27.29 24.46 20.96
N SER A 95 -27.94 25.10 21.90
CA SER A 95 -28.37 24.49 23.15
C SER A 95 -29.42 23.38 22.97
N PHE A 96 -30.19 23.41 21.87
CA PHE A 96 -31.14 22.37 21.46
C PHE A 96 -30.58 21.41 20.38
N GLN A 97 -29.28 21.27 20.29
CA GLN A 97 -28.63 20.34 19.34
C GLN A 97 -29.08 20.50 17.88
N ARG A 98 -29.38 21.73 17.43
CA ARG A 98 -29.91 22.12 16.11
C ARG A 98 -31.39 21.78 15.85
N CYS A 99 -32.09 21.26 16.77
CA CYS A 99 -33.53 21.07 16.57
C CYS A 99 -34.22 22.42 16.52
N THR A 100 -34.51 22.92 15.30
CA THR A 100 -35.17 24.25 15.13
C THR A 100 -36.51 24.33 15.82
N ALA A 101 -37.31 23.29 15.81
CA ALA A 101 -38.63 23.28 16.40
C ALA A 101 -38.63 23.42 17.94
N PRO A 102 -37.81 22.71 18.72
CA PRO A 102 -37.66 22.95 20.14
C PRO A 102 -37.12 24.36 20.47
N ALA A 103 -36.06 24.78 19.73
CA ALA A 103 -35.48 26.11 19.91
C ALA A 103 -36.52 27.23 19.64
N TYR A 104 -37.34 27.05 18.58
CA TYR A 104 -38.40 27.97 18.26
C TYR A 104 -39.51 28.04 19.33
N ARG A 105 -39.92 26.89 19.84
CA ARG A 105 -40.88 26.85 20.98
C ARG A 105 -40.34 27.57 22.23
N GLU A 106 -39.06 27.38 22.51
CA GLU A 106 -38.41 28.05 23.63
C GLU A 106 -38.32 29.58 23.39
N LEU A 107 -37.96 30.00 22.16
CA LEU A 107 -37.97 31.41 21.80
C LEU A 107 -39.37 32.03 22.01
N CYS A 108 -40.43 31.35 21.53
CA CYS A 108 -41.83 31.80 21.71
C CYS A 108 -42.24 31.80 23.18
N ARG A 109 -41.76 30.86 23.99
CA ARG A 109 -42.00 30.85 25.44
C ARG A 109 -41.38 32.10 26.10
N ARG A 110 -40.08 32.34 25.84
CA ARG A 110 -39.35 33.48 26.38
C ARG A 110 -40.00 34.83 26.02
N TRP A 111 -40.48 34.92 24.77
CA TRP A 111 -41.23 36.12 24.36
C TRP A 111 -42.51 36.31 25.14
N ARG A 112 -43.30 35.27 25.34
CA ARG A 112 -44.55 35.31 26.13
C ARG A 112 -44.27 35.67 27.58
N ASP A 113 -43.21 35.14 28.15
CA ASP A 113 -42.83 35.36 29.55
C ASP A 113 -42.06 36.69 29.72
N ARG A 114 -41.93 37.50 28.69
CA ARG A 114 -41.18 38.77 28.64
C ARG A 114 -39.74 38.67 29.14
N GLU A 115 -39.10 37.51 28.89
CA GLU A 115 -37.68 37.36 29.15
C GLU A 115 -36.85 38.28 28.24
N PRO A 116 -35.74 38.85 28.69
CA PRO A 116 -34.88 39.69 27.87
C PRO A 116 -34.38 38.95 26.64
N ILE A 117 -34.65 39.51 25.43
CA ILE A 117 -34.18 38.98 24.18
C ILE A 117 -33.32 40.04 23.49
N PRO A 118 -32.03 39.75 23.18
CA PRO A 118 -31.15 40.68 22.51
C PRO A 118 -31.74 41.22 21.20
N GLY A 119 -31.62 42.52 20.97
CA GLY A 119 -32.18 43.20 19.80
C GLY A 119 -33.69 43.50 19.90
N TYR A 120 -34.39 43.06 20.93
CA TYR A 120 -35.84 43.29 21.12
C TYR A 120 -36.15 43.77 22.54
N ALA A 121 -35.34 44.70 23.04
CA ALA A 121 -35.57 45.33 24.35
C ALA A 121 -36.96 45.99 24.43
N GLY A 122 -37.65 45.80 25.55
CA GLY A 122 -39.00 46.33 25.75
C GLY A 122 -40.13 45.60 25.06
N HIS A 123 -39.84 44.49 24.35
CA HIS A 123 -40.83 43.62 23.71
C HIS A 123 -41.79 44.34 22.77
N PRO A 124 -41.28 45.02 21.71
CA PRO A 124 -42.13 45.79 20.78
C PRO A 124 -43.16 44.88 20.09
N GLY A 125 -44.43 45.30 20.17
CA GLY A 125 -45.53 44.55 19.55
C GLY A 125 -46.09 43.39 20.35
N TRP A 126 -45.61 43.18 21.61
CA TRP A 126 -46.17 42.13 22.48
C TRP A 126 -47.71 42.25 22.60
N PRO A 127 -48.48 41.14 22.55
CA PRO A 127 -48.06 39.73 22.61
C PRO A 127 -47.69 39.09 21.27
N ASP A 128 -47.84 39.76 20.15
CA ASP A 128 -47.53 39.24 18.83
C ASP A 128 -46.02 39.05 18.69
N LEU A 129 -45.65 38.01 17.90
CA LEU A 129 -44.25 37.78 17.60
C LEU A 129 -43.70 38.84 16.64
N PRO A 130 -42.47 39.31 16.82
CA PRO A 130 -41.85 40.28 15.92
C PRO A 130 -41.84 39.81 14.46
N PRO A 131 -41.98 40.74 13.50
CA PRO A 131 -41.89 40.41 12.07
C PRO A 131 -40.58 39.65 11.75
N GLY A 132 -40.68 38.56 11.00
CA GLY A 132 -39.55 37.75 10.63
C GLY A 132 -39.16 36.63 11.63
N TRP A 133 -39.90 36.51 12.76
CA TRP A 133 -39.72 35.41 13.68
C TRP A 133 -40.47 34.12 13.26
N ASP A 134 -40.95 34.03 12.04
CA ASP A 134 -41.48 32.78 11.57
C ASP A 134 -40.39 31.72 11.41
N SER A 135 -40.73 30.46 11.70
CA SER A 135 -39.76 29.36 11.74
C SER A 135 -38.99 29.17 10.42
N ARG A 136 -39.63 29.54 9.30
CA ARG A 136 -39.03 29.44 7.94
C ARG A 136 -37.97 30.52 7.71
N ASN A 137 -38.18 31.74 8.22
CA ASN A 137 -37.20 32.81 8.16
C ASN A 137 -36.04 32.53 9.12
N LEU A 138 -36.33 32.11 10.34
CA LEU A 138 -35.32 31.75 11.34
C LEU A 138 -34.45 30.57 10.92
N TYR A 139 -34.97 29.64 10.10
CA TYR A 139 -34.17 28.56 9.50
C TYR A 139 -32.99 29.09 8.67
N ARG A 140 -33.07 30.28 8.13
CA ARG A 140 -31.99 30.90 7.33
C ARG A 140 -30.81 31.38 8.19
N TYR A 141 -31.06 31.62 9.45
CA TYR A 141 -30.06 32.10 10.42
C TYR A 141 -29.52 30.99 11.31
N GLN A 142 -29.60 29.77 10.85
CA GLN A 142 -28.98 28.62 11.55
C GLN A 142 -27.47 28.72 11.57
N SER A 143 -26.86 28.21 12.65
CA SER A 143 -25.41 27.95 12.66
C SER A 143 -25.01 27.04 11.53
N SER A 144 -23.95 27.39 10.84
CA SER A 144 -23.38 26.55 9.76
C SER A 144 -22.91 25.20 10.32
N LYS A 145 -22.77 24.21 9.44
CA LYS A 145 -22.19 22.92 9.83
C LYS A 145 -20.77 23.08 10.40
N LEU A 146 -20.02 24.06 9.91
CA LEU A 146 -18.69 24.40 10.41
C LEU A 146 -18.73 24.87 11.86
N GLU A 147 -19.60 25.89 12.17
CA GLU A 147 -19.74 26.42 13.52
C GLU A 147 -20.12 25.32 14.51
N LEU A 148 -21.05 24.46 14.16
CA LEU A 148 -21.53 23.40 15.03
C LEU A 148 -20.51 22.28 15.26
N THR A 149 -19.76 21.94 14.22
CA THR A 149 -18.66 20.96 14.37
C THR A 149 -17.57 21.55 15.23
N ALA A 150 -17.28 22.85 15.08
CA ALA A 150 -16.32 23.56 15.92
C ALA A 150 -16.71 23.54 17.41
N LEU A 151 -17.97 23.80 17.68
CA LEU A 151 -18.50 23.75 19.06
C LEU A 151 -18.46 22.37 19.71
N ARG A 152 -18.79 21.32 18.92
CA ARG A 152 -18.90 19.94 19.43
C ARG A 152 -17.59 19.19 19.48
N HIS A 153 -16.72 19.43 18.53
CA HIS A 153 -15.54 18.60 18.28
C HIS A 153 -14.25 19.40 18.19
N GLY A 154 -14.32 20.73 18.43
CA GLY A 154 -13.19 21.65 18.32
C GLY A 154 -12.92 22.13 16.90
N MET A 155 -12.19 23.26 16.80
CA MET A 155 -11.87 23.93 15.54
C MET A 155 -11.11 23.04 14.56
N GLY A 156 -10.22 22.20 15.06
CA GLY A 156 -9.45 21.29 14.23
C GLY A 156 -10.33 20.36 13.40
N ARG A 157 -11.31 19.71 14.02
CA ARG A 157 -12.25 18.81 13.33
C ARG A 157 -13.23 19.58 12.43
N ALA A 158 -13.62 20.77 12.83
CA ALA A 158 -14.47 21.63 12.00
C ALA A 158 -13.75 22.06 10.71
N THR A 159 -12.49 22.47 10.81
CA THR A 159 -11.66 22.84 9.66
C THR A 159 -11.45 21.63 8.76
N LEU A 160 -11.20 20.45 9.35
CA LEU A 160 -11.02 19.21 8.61
C LEU A 160 -12.25 18.82 7.78
N LEU A 161 -13.45 18.89 8.36
CA LEU A 161 -14.69 18.41 7.73
C LEU A 161 -15.37 19.46 6.84
N HIS A 162 -15.26 20.74 7.19
CA HIS A 162 -16.04 21.83 6.59
C HIS A 162 -15.21 23.03 6.14
N GLY A 163 -13.89 23.03 6.40
CA GLY A 163 -12.97 24.07 5.97
C GLY A 163 -12.82 24.14 4.45
N ILE A 164 -12.13 25.15 4.01
CA ILE A 164 -11.79 25.33 2.59
C ILE A 164 -10.91 24.17 2.15
N LYS A 165 -11.40 23.38 1.20
CA LYS A 165 -10.63 22.28 0.61
C LYS A 165 -9.71 22.85 -0.46
N THR A 166 -8.43 22.57 -0.33
CA THR A 166 -7.46 22.82 -1.38
C THR A 166 -7.67 21.82 -2.50
N HIS A 167 -7.87 22.29 -3.70
CA HIS A 167 -7.88 21.42 -4.88
C HIS A 167 -6.44 21.10 -5.24
N SER A 168 -6.06 19.84 -5.12
CA SER A 168 -4.76 19.33 -5.59
C SER A 168 -4.84 19.01 -7.07
N THR A 169 -3.70 19.04 -7.77
CA THR A 169 -3.58 18.64 -9.17
C THR A 169 -2.43 17.68 -9.34
N ARG A 170 -2.50 16.82 -10.37
CA ARG A 170 -1.40 15.95 -10.80
C ARG A 170 -0.39 16.62 -11.69
N VAL A 171 -0.68 17.82 -12.14
CA VAL A 171 0.23 18.60 -13.00
C VAL A 171 1.55 18.84 -12.28
N GLY A 172 2.65 18.50 -12.95
CA GLY A 172 4.00 18.58 -12.38
C GLY A 172 4.49 17.32 -11.65
N LEU A 173 3.63 16.32 -11.47
CA LEU A 173 4.08 15.01 -10.99
C LEU A 173 4.74 14.23 -12.14
N TRP A 174 5.58 13.28 -11.78
CA TRP A 174 6.17 12.30 -12.69
C TRP A 174 6.01 10.89 -12.11
N HIS A 175 6.29 9.89 -12.91
CA HIS A 175 6.15 8.49 -12.52
C HIS A 175 6.94 8.18 -11.24
N LEU A 176 6.27 7.56 -10.27
CA LEU A 176 6.78 7.28 -8.92
C LEU A 176 7.31 8.52 -8.18
N SER A 177 6.89 9.74 -8.56
CA SER A 177 7.28 10.96 -7.83
C SER A 177 6.77 10.95 -6.38
N HIS A 178 5.55 10.48 -6.18
CA HIS A 178 4.90 10.38 -4.88
C HIS A 178 4.21 9.03 -4.76
N ILE A 179 4.64 8.25 -3.79
CA ILE A 179 4.06 6.94 -3.48
C ILE A 179 3.32 7.06 -2.16
N MET A 180 2.02 6.82 -2.19
CA MET A 180 1.18 6.82 -1.00
C MET A 180 0.98 5.39 -0.53
N SER A 181 1.18 5.15 0.78
CA SER A 181 0.89 3.85 1.40
C SER A 181 -0.21 3.99 2.43
N ASP A 182 -1.15 3.05 2.40
CA ASP A 182 -2.22 2.95 3.38
C ASP A 182 -2.70 1.51 3.53
N ASP A 183 -3.36 1.26 4.66
CA ASP A 183 -4.03 0.00 4.93
C ASP A 183 -5.55 0.21 5.04
N VAL A 184 -6.29 -0.85 4.75
CA VAL A 184 -7.75 -0.87 4.83
C VAL A 184 -8.23 -2.21 5.36
N LYS A 185 -9.16 -2.16 6.28
CA LYS A 185 -9.95 -3.29 6.68
C LYS A 185 -11.16 -3.40 5.76
N LEU A 186 -11.30 -4.53 5.06
CA LEU A 186 -12.43 -4.73 4.17
C LEU A 186 -13.70 -5.12 4.97
N ASP A 187 -14.85 -4.55 4.58
CA ASP A 187 -16.10 -4.64 5.35
C ASP A 187 -16.88 -5.94 5.12
N PHE A 188 -16.20 -7.08 5.06
CA PHE A 188 -16.82 -8.39 4.99
C PHE A 188 -15.95 -9.46 5.65
N LYS A 189 -16.54 -10.63 5.91
CA LYS A 189 -15.83 -11.76 6.50
C LYS A 189 -15.70 -12.90 5.48
N GLY A 190 -14.54 -13.55 5.49
CA GLY A 190 -14.26 -14.78 4.77
C GLY A 190 -13.97 -15.93 5.73
N HIS A 191 -13.62 -17.08 5.21
CA HIS A 191 -13.17 -18.19 6.03
C HIS A 191 -11.73 -18.62 5.67
N LEU A 192 -11.10 -19.22 6.65
CA LEU A 192 -9.83 -19.91 6.52
C LEU A 192 -10.08 -21.35 6.99
N GLY A 193 -9.74 -22.35 6.19
CA GLY A 193 -10.11 -23.76 6.46
C GLY A 193 -9.68 -24.27 7.84
N THR A 194 -8.64 -23.71 8.42
CA THR A 194 -8.12 -24.06 9.74
C THR A 194 -8.72 -23.23 10.88
N SER A 195 -9.48 -22.20 10.62
CA SER A 195 -9.99 -21.26 11.61
C SER A 195 -11.43 -21.52 11.99
N ARG A 196 -11.70 -21.70 13.30
CA ARG A 196 -13.07 -21.79 13.83
C ARG A 196 -13.87 -20.51 13.61
N LYS A 197 -13.23 -19.35 13.72
CA LYS A 197 -13.88 -18.06 13.54
C LYS A 197 -13.62 -17.56 12.12
N MET A 198 -14.61 -16.90 11.56
CA MET A 198 -14.45 -16.17 10.31
C MET A 198 -13.37 -15.09 10.46
N ILE A 199 -12.70 -14.81 9.36
CA ILE A 199 -11.64 -13.80 9.29
C ILE A 199 -12.12 -12.56 8.57
N VAL A 200 -11.48 -11.43 8.86
CA VAL A 200 -11.66 -10.18 8.11
C VAL A 200 -10.40 -9.96 7.26
N PRO A 201 -10.54 -9.69 5.97
CA PRO A 201 -9.38 -9.35 5.14
C PRO A 201 -8.86 -7.96 5.48
N LEU A 202 -7.57 -7.87 5.70
CA LEU A 202 -6.82 -6.62 5.80
C LEU A 202 -5.99 -6.44 4.55
N GLN A 203 -6.06 -5.30 3.92
CA GLN A 203 -5.27 -5.00 2.75
C GLN A 203 -4.36 -3.81 2.98
N MET A 204 -3.13 -3.93 2.53
CA MET A 204 -2.15 -2.85 2.47
C MET A 204 -1.71 -2.65 1.03
N GLY A 205 -1.43 -1.43 0.63
CA GLY A 205 -0.94 -1.18 -0.73
C GLY A 205 -0.32 0.18 -0.92
N MET A 206 0.35 0.31 -2.05
CA MET A 206 0.99 1.54 -2.50
C MET A 206 0.36 2.02 -3.80
N LEU A 207 0.12 3.31 -3.87
CA LEU A 207 -0.47 3.99 -5.01
C LEU A 207 0.53 5.02 -5.55
N ASP A 208 0.76 5.00 -6.85
CA ASP A 208 1.46 6.09 -7.54
C ASP A 208 0.50 7.27 -7.74
N LEU A 209 0.84 8.43 -7.18
CA LEU A 209 -0.06 9.57 -7.17
C LEU A 209 -0.28 10.17 -8.58
N LEU A 210 0.71 10.07 -9.47
CA LEU A 210 0.56 10.53 -10.85
C LEU A 210 -0.52 9.74 -11.58
N SER A 211 -0.37 8.43 -11.63
CA SER A 211 -1.26 7.54 -12.39
C SER A 211 -2.53 7.17 -11.63
N GLY A 212 -2.52 7.20 -10.30
CA GLY A 212 -3.58 6.65 -9.47
C GLY A 212 -3.63 5.12 -9.48
N ASP A 213 -2.60 4.45 -10.02
CA ASP A 213 -2.48 2.99 -10.04
C ASP A 213 -2.06 2.46 -8.68
N ARG A 214 -2.78 1.47 -8.15
CA ARG A 214 -2.38 0.71 -6.96
C ARG A 214 -1.47 -0.43 -7.39
N PHE A 215 -0.24 -0.12 -7.68
CA PHE A 215 0.73 -0.96 -8.36
C PHE A 215 1.37 -2.05 -7.49
N VAL A 216 1.33 -1.90 -6.16
CA VAL A 216 1.77 -2.91 -5.19
C VAL A 216 0.75 -3.01 -4.08
N HIS A 217 0.35 -4.23 -3.75
CA HIS A 217 -0.58 -4.51 -2.67
C HIS A 217 -0.41 -5.92 -2.13
N GLY A 218 -0.90 -6.13 -0.91
CA GLY A 218 -0.98 -7.43 -0.26
C GLY A 218 -2.23 -7.53 0.60
N THR A 219 -2.75 -8.73 0.74
CA THR A 219 -3.94 -9.01 1.55
C THR A 219 -3.61 -10.06 2.59
N LYS A 220 -3.96 -9.81 3.85
CA LYS A 220 -3.71 -10.67 5.00
C LYS A 220 -5.01 -10.97 5.73
N PRO A 221 -5.24 -12.21 6.22
CA PRO A 221 -6.38 -12.50 7.06
C PRO A 221 -6.16 -11.94 8.46
N GLN A 222 -7.15 -11.24 9.03
CA GLN A 222 -7.15 -10.87 10.44
C GLN A 222 -7.59 -12.09 11.27
N ILE A 223 -6.64 -12.70 11.95
CA ILE A 223 -6.87 -13.92 12.74
C ILE A 223 -7.01 -13.56 14.21
N TRP A 224 -7.90 -14.26 14.93
CA TRP A 224 -7.99 -14.19 16.38
C TRP A 224 -6.88 -15.01 17.01
N ARG A 225 -6.10 -14.40 17.89
CA ARG A 225 -5.10 -15.09 18.71
C ARG A 225 -5.77 -15.80 19.89
N LYS A 226 -5.03 -16.72 20.51
CA LYS A 226 -5.50 -17.48 21.68
C LYS A 226 -5.83 -16.57 22.89
N ASP A 227 -5.15 -15.46 23.03
CA ASP A 227 -5.37 -14.43 24.05
C ASP A 227 -6.59 -13.54 23.80
N GLY A 228 -7.35 -13.78 22.74
CA GLY A 228 -8.51 -13.00 22.35
C GLY A 228 -8.18 -11.71 21.61
N THR A 229 -6.92 -11.40 21.34
CA THR A 229 -6.51 -10.27 20.51
C THR A 229 -6.62 -10.61 19.03
N ARG A 230 -6.77 -9.57 18.19
CA ARG A 230 -6.76 -9.71 16.72
C ARG A 230 -5.38 -9.43 16.17
N GLU A 231 -4.90 -10.29 15.30
CA GLU A 231 -3.70 -10.02 14.55
C GLU A 231 -4.00 -8.99 13.46
N GLY A 232 -3.40 -7.80 13.55
CA GLY A 232 -3.49 -6.74 12.55
C GLY A 232 -2.31 -6.77 11.56
N LEU A 233 -2.31 -5.79 10.66
CA LEU A 233 -1.13 -5.46 9.89
C LEU A 233 -0.03 -4.91 10.82
N ASN A 234 1.21 -5.19 10.49
CA ASN A 234 2.36 -4.83 11.31
C ASN A 234 3.54 -4.34 10.44
N GLU A 235 4.64 -4.04 11.08
CA GLU A 235 5.85 -3.53 10.42
C GLU A 235 6.49 -4.53 9.46
N SER A 236 6.38 -5.84 9.73
CA SER A 236 6.88 -6.87 8.83
C SER A 236 6.10 -6.84 7.51
N ASP A 237 4.77 -6.67 7.58
CA ASP A 237 3.92 -6.55 6.40
C ASP A 237 4.33 -5.32 5.56
N MET A 238 4.63 -4.18 6.22
CA MET A 238 5.11 -2.98 5.54
C MET A 238 6.50 -3.15 4.92
N ARG A 239 7.43 -3.83 5.61
CA ARG A 239 8.75 -4.14 5.05
C ARG A 239 8.64 -5.03 3.82
N PHE A 240 7.75 -6.01 3.86
CA PHE A 240 7.51 -6.88 2.72
C PHE A 240 6.93 -6.12 1.52
N LEU A 241 5.95 -5.24 1.77
CA LEU A 241 5.35 -4.39 0.75
C LEU A 241 6.39 -3.45 0.11
N LEU A 242 7.22 -2.79 0.95
CA LEU A 242 8.31 -1.93 0.50
C LEU A 242 9.35 -2.70 -0.32
N ALA A 243 9.76 -3.86 0.15
CA ALA A 243 10.71 -4.72 -0.56
C ALA A 243 10.16 -5.17 -1.92
N SER A 244 8.87 -5.53 -1.98
CA SER A 244 8.17 -5.86 -3.22
C SER A 244 8.14 -4.67 -4.20
N GLN A 245 7.83 -3.50 -3.70
CA GLN A 245 7.82 -2.27 -4.48
C GLN A 245 9.20 -1.97 -5.08
N LEU A 246 10.24 -2.03 -4.27
CA LEU A 246 11.60 -1.76 -4.69
C LEU A 246 12.12 -2.81 -5.69
N TYR A 247 11.82 -4.08 -5.46
CA TYR A 247 12.24 -5.18 -6.32
C TYR A 247 11.59 -5.10 -7.71
N ASN A 248 10.29 -4.89 -7.75
CA ASN A 248 9.52 -4.89 -9.00
C ASN A 248 9.60 -3.55 -9.74
N HIS A 249 9.51 -2.43 -9.02
CA HIS A 249 9.29 -1.11 -9.61
C HIS A 249 10.40 -0.10 -9.34
N GLY A 250 11.22 -0.26 -8.28
CA GLY A 250 12.28 0.70 -7.95
C GLY A 250 11.75 2.07 -7.52
N ILE A 251 12.54 3.12 -7.74
CA ILE A 251 12.19 4.53 -7.51
C ILE A 251 12.40 5.34 -8.79
N SER A 252 11.83 6.56 -8.84
CA SER A 252 12.11 7.47 -9.94
C SER A 252 13.54 8.03 -9.88
N SER A 253 14.23 8.10 -11.02
CA SER A 253 15.53 8.74 -11.15
C SER A 253 15.49 10.25 -10.85
N ARG A 254 14.30 10.85 -10.96
CA ARG A 254 14.04 12.26 -10.63
C ARG A 254 13.74 12.49 -9.14
N GLY A 255 13.66 11.41 -8.36
CA GLY A 255 13.34 11.39 -6.95
C GLY A 255 11.93 10.89 -6.66
N THR A 256 11.77 10.27 -5.49
CA THR A 256 10.54 9.68 -4.97
C THR A 256 10.25 10.18 -3.57
N THR A 257 9.03 10.62 -3.32
CA THR A 257 8.52 10.98 -1.99
C THR A 257 7.54 9.90 -1.53
N TYR A 258 7.82 9.26 -0.40
CA TYR A 258 6.91 8.34 0.25
C TYR A 258 6.00 9.11 1.20
N ILE A 259 4.69 9.01 1.00
CA ILE A 259 3.66 9.56 1.89
C ILE A 259 3.12 8.41 2.74
N LEU A 260 3.45 8.42 4.03
CA LEU A 260 3.20 7.34 4.98
C LEU A 260 2.22 7.78 6.05
N GLU A 261 1.57 6.80 6.68
CA GLU A 261 0.74 7.03 7.85
C GLU A 261 1.51 6.86 9.17
N HIS A 262 1.01 7.53 10.22
CA HIS A 262 1.36 7.20 11.59
C HIS A 262 0.51 6.02 12.06
N GLY A 263 1.08 4.84 12.06
CA GLY A 263 0.37 3.63 12.49
C GLY A 263 1.31 2.49 12.80
N THR A 264 0.75 1.34 13.12
CA THR A 264 1.50 0.10 13.39
C THR A 264 2.15 -0.47 12.14
N ALA A 265 1.55 -0.21 10.98
CA ALA A 265 2.01 -0.65 9.66
C ALA A 265 2.70 0.50 8.91
N THR A 266 3.73 1.10 9.50
CA THR A 266 4.51 2.19 8.90
C THR A 266 5.98 1.84 8.78
N MET A 267 6.72 2.59 7.95
CA MET A 267 8.18 2.51 7.92
C MET A 267 8.77 3.09 9.19
N ARG A 268 9.72 2.39 9.76
CA ARG A 268 10.51 2.87 10.89
C ARG A 268 11.75 3.64 10.44
N SER A 269 12.42 4.26 11.39
CA SER A 269 13.69 4.96 11.15
C SER A 269 14.73 4.10 10.45
N GLN A 270 14.77 2.81 10.75
CA GLN A 270 15.73 1.87 10.15
C GLN A 270 15.50 1.71 8.63
N GLU A 271 14.27 1.47 8.18
CA GLU A 271 13.94 1.36 6.75
C GLU A 271 14.22 2.69 6.03
N VAL A 272 13.87 3.80 6.67
CA VAL A 272 14.18 5.15 6.18
C VAL A 272 15.67 5.35 6.00
N ASP A 273 16.50 4.93 6.98
CA ASP A 273 17.96 5.06 6.91
C ASP A 273 18.58 4.15 5.84
N ILE A 274 18.04 2.93 5.65
CA ILE A 274 18.46 2.04 4.56
C ILE A 274 18.22 2.72 3.20
N LEU A 275 17.01 3.26 2.99
CA LEU A 275 16.66 3.92 1.74
C LEU A 275 17.47 5.21 1.50
N LYS A 276 17.69 6.03 2.53
CA LYS A 276 18.52 7.23 2.42
C LYS A 276 19.98 6.89 2.08
N ARG A 277 20.53 5.81 2.64
CA ARG A 277 21.89 5.34 2.29
C ARG A 277 21.94 4.82 0.86
N ALA A 278 20.92 4.09 0.42
CA ALA A 278 20.89 3.48 -0.90
C ALA A 278 20.69 4.50 -2.04
N PHE A 279 19.86 5.51 -1.83
CA PHE A 279 19.41 6.44 -2.87
C PHE A 279 19.78 7.91 -2.60
N GLY A 280 20.38 8.21 -1.46
CA GLY A 280 20.75 9.58 -1.10
C GLY A 280 19.55 10.52 -1.08
N GLY A 281 19.72 11.72 -1.63
CA GLY A 281 18.68 12.75 -1.69
C GLY A 281 17.51 12.48 -2.64
N LEU A 282 17.55 11.37 -3.39
CA LEU A 282 16.45 10.98 -4.30
C LEU A 282 15.22 10.48 -3.55
N VAL A 283 15.34 10.09 -2.28
CA VAL A 283 14.22 9.58 -1.49
C VAL A 283 13.86 10.53 -0.37
N LYS A 284 12.60 10.93 -0.31
CA LYS A 284 12.02 11.78 0.74
C LYS A 284 10.87 11.04 1.43
N PHE A 285 10.60 11.42 2.67
CA PHE A 285 9.52 10.84 3.47
C PHE A 285 8.66 11.95 4.05
N GLU A 286 7.37 11.85 3.81
CA GLU A 286 6.35 12.71 4.38
C GLU A 286 5.35 11.84 5.16
N PHE A 287 5.12 12.19 6.43
CA PHE A 287 4.14 11.49 7.24
C PHE A 287 2.83 12.27 7.21
N SER A 288 1.73 11.60 6.87
CA SER A 288 0.41 12.20 6.86
C SER A 288 0.05 12.66 8.28
N GLY A 289 0.08 13.95 8.54
CA GLY A 289 -0.13 14.54 9.86
C GLY A 289 1.09 15.22 10.48
N MET A 290 2.28 15.04 9.93
CA MET A 290 3.47 15.81 10.32
C MET A 290 3.87 16.81 9.23
N ILE A 291 3.01 17.73 8.89
CA ILE A 291 3.46 18.95 8.25
C ILE A 291 3.93 19.89 9.37
N GLY A 292 5.10 19.62 9.91
CA GLY A 292 5.82 20.48 10.81
C GLY A 292 4.99 21.17 11.91
N LYS A 293 5.34 22.40 12.26
CA LYS A 293 4.63 23.23 13.25
C LYS A 293 3.17 23.57 12.90
N VAL A 294 2.69 23.26 11.69
CA VAL A 294 1.29 23.49 11.28
C VAL A 294 0.32 22.61 12.09
N GLN A 295 0.78 21.49 12.58
CA GLN A 295 -0.02 20.67 13.51
C GLN A 295 -0.31 21.38 14.83
N ALA A 296 0.67 22.13 15.34
CA ALA A 296 0.48 22.94 16.55
C ALA A 296 -0.45 24.13 16.34
N ILE A 297 -0.51 24.67 15.11
CA ILE A 297 -1.38 25.81 14.76
C ILE A 297 -2.84 25.37 14.58
N ALA A 298 -3.07 24.17 14.06
CA ALA A 298 -4.42 23.70 13.79
C ALA A 298 -5.15 23.11 15.01
N GLY A 299 -4.48 22.95 16.16
CA GLY A 299 -5.09 22.33 17.34
C GLY A 299 -5.62 20.90 17.08
N MET A 300 -5.06 20.22 16.11
CA MET A 300 -5.52 18.93 15.62
C MET A 300 -5.06 17.74 16.46
N SER A 301 -4.26 17.95 17.47
CA SER A 301 -3.95 16.91 18.44
C SER A 301 -5.06 16.92 19.49
N ASP A 302 -5.85 15.89 19.52
CA ASP A 302 -6.79 15.59 20.60
C ASP A 302 -6.06 15.13 21.88
N GLY A 303 -4.79 15.45 22.02
CA GLY A 303 -3.94 15.05 23.16
C GLY A 303 -3.59 13.55 23.19
N LYS A 304 -4.08 12.75 22.23
CA LYS A 304 -3.88 11.30 22.14
C LYS A 304 -2.99 10.87 20.98
N GLY A 305 -2.16 11.76 20.48
CA GLY A 305 -1.12 11.45 19.50
C GLY A 305 -1.66 10.94 18.15
N GLY A 306 -1.72 11.80 17.17
CA GLY A 306 -1.63 11.34 15.82
C GLY A 306 -2.91 11.18 15.00
N GLY A 307 -3.79 12.16 15.01
CA GLY A 307 -4.75 12.30 13.91
C GLY A 307 -4.04 12.78 12.64
N GLY A 308 -3.77 11.92 11.67
CA GLY A 308 -3.26 12.30 10.37
C GLY A 308 -4.21 13.27 9.64
N ASN A 309 -3.70 14.05 8.68
CA ASN A 309 -4.54 14.88 7.84
C ASN A 309 -5.17 14.00 6.73
N PRO A 310 -6.46 13.62 6.81
CA PRO A 310 -7.09 12.75 5.83
C PRO A 310 -7.12 13.33 4.42
N PHE A 311 -6.96 14.65 4.25
CA PHE A 311 -6.91 15.26 2.92
C PHE A 311 -5.69 14.83 2.09
N PHE A 312 -4.57 14.49 2.74
CA PHE A 312 -3.43 13.94 2.01
C PHE A 312 -3.68 12.54 1.46
N LYS A 313 -4.66 11.82 2.01
CA LYS A 313 -5.01 10.46 1.61
C LYS A 313 -6.28 10.36 0.78
N ALA A 314 -6.89 11.48 0.41
CA ALA A 314 -8.16 11.49 -0.31
C ALA A 314 -8.15 10.59 -1.56
N ALA A 315 -7.00 10.45 -2.23
CA ALA A 315 -6.85 9.55 -3.37
C ALA A 315 -7.00 8.07 -2.99
N LEU A 316 -6.38 7.65 -1.86
CA LEU A 316 -6.50 6.28 -1.33
C LEU A 316 -7.87 6.02 -0.71
N GLU A 317 -8.40 6.97 0.06
CA GLU A 317 -9.76 6.86 0.64
C GLU A 317 -10.82 6.72 -0.46
N SER A 318 -10.69 7.45 -1.56
CA SER A 318 -11.57 7.32 -2.72
C SER A 318 -11.47 5.92 -3.35
N LEU A 319 -10.27 5.37 -3.44
CA LEU A 319 -10.03 4.01 -3.91
C LEU A 319 -10.65 2.98 -2.94
N HIS A 320 -10.44 3.13 -1.64
CA HIS A 320 -11.00 2.24 -0.63
C HIS A 320 -12.53 2.23 -0.67
N ASN A 321 -13.15 3.41 -0.78
CA ASN A 321 -14.62 3.51 -0.94
C ASN A 321 -15.12 2.79 -2.19
N TYR A 322 -14.37 2.89 -3.29
CA TYR A 322 -14.72 2.15 -4.51
C TYR A 322 -14.60 0.64 -4.29
N MET A 323 -13.54 0.17 -3.64
CA MET A 323 -13.37 -1.24 -3.29
C MET A 323 -14.50 -1.77 -2.40
N HIS A 324 -14.89 -1.03 -1.37
CA HIS A 324 -16.02 -1.39 -0.51
C HIS A 324 -17.32 -1.53 -1.29
N ASN A 325 -17.59 -0.61 -2.22
CA ASN A 325 -18.78 -0.66 -3.06
C ASN A 325 -18.79 -1.89 -3.98
N GLU A 326 -17.67 -2.21 -4.61
CA GLU A 326 -17.56 -3.40 -5.49
C GLU A 326 -17.70 -4.72 -4.72
N LEU A 327 -17.18 -4.74 -3.49
CA LEU A 327 -17.24 -5.92 -2.62
C LEU A 327 -18.56 -6.02 -1.83
N ALA A 328 -19.42 -5.02 -1.90
CA ALA A 328 -20.68 -5.00 -1.15
C ALA A 328 -21.65 -6.14 -1.50
N ALA A 329 -21.48 -6.77 -2.67
CA ALA A 329 -22.27 -7.93 -3.08
C ALA A 329 -21.83 -9.26 -2.44
N LEU A 330 -20.66 -9.30 -1.76
CA LEU A 330 -20.19 -10.51 -1.09
C LEU A 330 -21.01 -10.80 0.17
N PRO A 331 -21.21 -12.09 0.51
CA PRO A 331 -21.89 -12.46 1.75
C PRO A 331 -21.06 -12.04 2.98
N ALA A 332 -21.73 -11.99 4.13
CA ALA A 332 -21.10 -11.66 5.42
C ALA A 332 -20.49 -10.25 5.50
N GLN A 333 -21.18 -9.26 4.92
CA GLN A 333 -20.85 -7.85 5.10
C GLN A 333 -20.87 -7.48 6.60
N THR A 334 -19.90 -6.68 7.03
CA THR A 334 -19.82 -6.21 8.43
C THR A 334 -20.51 -4.86 8.65
N GLY A 335 -21.02 -4.24 7.57
CA GLY A 335 -21.58 -2.89 7.59
C GLY A 335 -20.49 -1.81 7.63
N HIS A 336 -20.68 -0.76 6.83
CA HIS A 336 -19.79 0.39 6.78
C HIS A 336 -20.04 1.34 7.97
N ASP A 337 -21.28 1.39 8.41
CA ASP A 337 -21.73 2.08 9.62
C ASP A 337 -21.98 1.06 10.73
N ARG A 338 -21.94 1.49 11.97
CA ARG A 338 -21.86 0.74 13.24
C ARG A 338 -22.86 -0.41 13.45
N ASP A 339 -23.81 -0.60 12.56
CA ASP A 339 -24.85 -1.62 12.66
C ASP A 339 -24.44 -2.87 11.86
N GLU A 340 -24.07 -3.94 12.57
CA GLU A 340 -23.82 -5.22 11.94
C GLU A 340 -25.13 -5.73 11.31
N PRO A 341 -25.11 -6.19 10.04
CA PRO A 341 -26.30 -6.76 9.40
C PRO A 341 -26.85 -7.95 10.20
N GLU A 342 -28.17 -8.03 10.36
CA GLU A 342 -28.84 -9.11 11.12
C GLU A 342 -28.41 -10.52 10.67
N PHE A 343 -28.16 -10.68 9.38
CA PHE A 343 -27.74 -11.97 8.80
C PHE A 343 -26.33 -12.40 9.15
N LEU A 344 -25.45 -11.49 9.61
CA LEU A 344 -24.07 -11.83 9.90
C LEU A 344 -23.96 -12.89 11.00
N SER A 345 -24.75 -12.77 12.06
CA SER A 345 -24.79 -13.74 13.17
C SER A 345 -25.26 -15.13 12.73
N VAL A 346 -26.15 -15.19 11.73
CA VAL A 346 -26.63 -16.46 11.15
C VAL A 346 -25.50 -17.12 10.36
N ILE A 347 -24.82 -16.36 9.50
CA ILE A 347 -23.70 -16.84 8.69
C ILE A 347 -22.54 -17.32 9.58
N GLU A 348 -22.23 -16.60 10.66
CA GLU A 348 -21.18 -16.97 11.63
C GLU A 348 -21.51 -18.29 12.34
N ARG A 349 -22.77 -18.48 12.71
CA ARG A 349 -23.24 -19.73 13.33
C ARG A 349 -23.16 -20.90 12.36
N GLU A 350 -23.58 -20.72 11.13
CA GLU A 350 -23.49 -21.73 10.07
C GLU A 350 -22.02 -22.11 9.80
N HIS A 351 -21.15 -21.12 9.68
CA HIS A 351 -19.71 -21.34 9.55
C HIS A 351 -19.16 -22.19 10.69
N GLU A 352 -19.48 -21.86 11.95
CA GLU A 352 -19.02 -22.63 13.10
C GLU A 352 -19.52 -24.08 13.11
N GLN A 353 -20.78 -24.31 12.67
CA GLN A 353 -21.35 -25.65 12.54
C GLN A 353 -20.59 -26.49 11.51
N ILE A 354 -20.32 -25.91 10.32
CA ILE A 354 -19.56 -26.57 9.27
C ILE A 354 -18.13 -26.84 9.72
N TRP A 355 -17.50 -25.88 10.40
CA TRP A 355 -16.16 -26.08 10.95
C TRP A 355 -16.11 -27.23 11.95
N LYS A 356 -17.08 -27.35 12.88
CA LYS A 356 -17.21 -28.47 13.81
C LYS A 356 -17.38 -29.81 13.10
N LEU A 357 -18.14 -29.82 12.00
CA LEU A 357 -18.30 -31.00 11.15
C LEU A 357 -16.96 -31.38 10.49
N ALA A 358 -16.24 -30.41 9.95
CA ALA A 358 -14.94 -30.61 9.30
C ALA A 358 -13.92 -31.28 10.24
N GLN A 359 -13.92 -30.94 11.55
CA GLN A 359 -13.01 -31.55 12.52
C GLN A 359 -13.27 -33.06 12.73
N ARG A 360 -14.43 -33.55 12.35
CA ARG A 360 -14.83 -34.97 12.51
C ARG A 360 -14.64 -35.79 11.23
N LEU A 361 -14.34 -35.14 10.12
CA LEU A 361 -14.22 -35.78 8.81
C LEU A 361 -12.74 -36.00 8.46
N PRO A 362 -12.45 -37.08 7.69
CA PRO A 362 -11.14 -37.25 7.07
C PRO A 362 -10.74 -36.06 6.23
N GLU A 363 -9.45 -35.80 6.09
CA GLU A 363 -8.93 -34.62 5.39
C GLU A 363 -9.40 -34.56 3.92
N GLU A 364 -9.42 -35.70 3.26
CA GLU A 364 -9.81 -35.84 1.85
C GLU A 364 -11.28 -35.45 1.57
N VAL A 365 -12.11 -35.45 2.61
CA VAL A 365 -13.55 -35.13 2.49
C VAL A 365 -13.85 -33.68 2.91
N ARG A 366 -12.93 -33.03 3.64
CA ARG A 366 -13.13 -31.67 4.15
C ARG A 366 -13.31 -30.64 3.02
N ASP A 367 -12.62 -30.84 1.90
CA ASP A 367 -12.70 -29.95 0.74
C ASP A 367 -14.06 -30.01 0.03
N LEU A 368 -14.90 -31.00 0.33
CA LEU A 368 -16.27 -31.11 -0.18
C LEU A 368 -17.27 -30.24 0.59
N LEU A 369 -16.89 -29.79 1.78
CA LEU A 369 -17.75 -28.92 2.59
C LEU A 369 -17.92 -27.55 1.96
N ARG A 370 -19.15 -27.04 1.95
CA ARG A 370 -19.48 -25.71 1.45
C ARG A 370 -19.64 -24.75 2.62
N TYR A 371 -18.71 -23.83 2.76
CA TYR A 371 -18.82 -22.73 3.71
C TYR A 371 -19.71 -21.60 3.16
N PRO A 372 -20.42 -20.84 4.03
CA PRO A 372 -21.30 -19.75 3.60
C PRO A 372 -20.55 -18.52 3.08
N THR A 373 -19.25 -18.50 3.20
CA THR A 373 -18.38 -17.37 2.80
C THR A 373 -17.24 -17.87 1.93
N PRO A 374 -16.64 -16.99 1.10
CA PRO A 374 -15.49 -17.38 0.28
C PRO A 374 -14.26 -17.75 1.13
N GLU A 375 -13.52 -18.74 0.64
CA GLU A 375 -12.23 -19.13 1.23
C GLU A 375 -11.17 -18.07 0.92
N PHE A 376 -10.33 -17.77 1.91
CA PHE A 376 -9.43 -16.64 1.86
C PHE A 376 -8.38 -16.74 0.73
N HIS A 377 -7.63 -17.83 0.66
CA HIS A 377 -6.52 -17.95 -0.28
C HIS A 377 -6.97 -18.24 -1.71
N SER A 378 -7.88 -19.19 -1.87
CA SER A 378 -8.28 -19.73 -3.18
C SER A 378 -9.33 -18.87 -3.88
N GLN A 379 -10.14 -18.11 -3.15
CA GLN A 379 -11.26 -17.36 -3.71
C GLN A 379 -11.16 -15.86 -3.44
N LEU A 380 -10.90 -15.45 -2.21
CA LEU A 380 -11.00 -14.07 -1.78
C LEU A 380 -9.82 -13.22 -2.27
N VAL A 381 -8.59 -13.70 -2.06
CA VAL A 381 -7.39 -12.99 -2.55
C VAL A 381 -7.41 -12.84 -4.07
N PRO A 382 -7.70 -13.90 -4.87
CA PRO A 382 -7.87 -13.74 -6.32
C PRO A 382 -8.97 -12.75 -6.71
N ALA A 383 -10.11 -12.74 -6.02
CA ALA A 383 -11.21 -11.81 -6.30
C ALA A 383 -10.80 -10.35 -6.02
N ILE A 384 -10.12 -10.08 -4.89
CA ILE A 384 -9.58 -8.76 -4.55
C ILE A 384 -8.55 -8.29 -5.59
N ASN A 385 -7.64 -9.18 -5.98
CA ASN A 385 -6.64 -8.87 -7.00
C ASN A 385 -7.29 -8.59 -8.36
N GLY A 386 -8.28 -9.38 -8.75
CA GLY A 386 -9.06 -9.16 -9.98
C GLY A 386 -9.80 -7.83 -9.96
N MET A 387 -10.44 -7.50 -8.85
CA MET A 387 -11.10 -6.20 -8.66
C MET A 387 -10.12 -5.03 -8.79
N LEU A 388 -8.95 -5.09 -8.14
CA LEU A 388 -7.94 -4.04 -8.25
C LEU A 388 -7.42 -3.90 -9.67
N ALA A 389 -7.25 -5.01 -10.40
CA ALA A 389 -6.89 -4.97 -11.81
C ALA A 389 -7.96 -4.25 -12.65
N VAL A 390 -9.24 -4.52 -12.41
CA VAL A 390 -10.35 -3.82 -13.08
C VAL A 390 -10.34 -2.33 -12.75
N ILE A 391 -10.12 -1.96 -11.49
CA ILE A 391 -10.03 -0.55 -11.05
C ILE A 391 -8.88 0.15 -11.77
N ASN A 392 -7.71 -0.45 -11.82
CA ASN A 392 -6.51 0.11 -12.45
C ASN A 392 -6.65 0.21 -13.98
N GLN A 393 -7.44 -0.66 -14.60
CA GLN A 393 -7.69 -0.66 -16.06
C GLN A 393 -8.85 0.25 -16.48
N ARG A 394 -9.59 0.80 -15.52
CA ARG A 394 -10.77 1.61 -15.82
C ARG A 394 -10.43 2.91 -16.52
N THR A 395 -11.06 3.18 -17.66
CA THR A 395 -10.94 4.44 -18.41
C THR A 395 -12.01 5.46 -18.04
N GLU A 396 -13.14 5.00 -17.48
CA GLU A 396 -14.23 5.84 -16.99
C GLU A 396 -13.98 6.27 -15.54
N HIS A 397 -13.10 7.24 -15.34
CA HIS A 397 -12.77 7.81 -14.05
C HIS A 397 -12.75 9.34 -14.10
N ARG A 398 -12.78 9.97 -12.92
CA ARG A 398 -12.76 11.43 -12.77
C ARG A 398 -11.49 11.92 -12.05
N LEU A 399 -10.36 11.28 -12.34
CA LEU A 399 -9.08 11.71 -11.78
C LEU A 399 -8.77 13.11 -12.30
N GLU A 400 -8.50 14.03 -11.38
CA GLU A 400 -8.28 15.44 -11.71
C GLU A 400 -6.91 15.65 -12.39
N GLY A 401 -6.81 16.71 -13.18
CA GLY A 401 -5.57 17.02 -13.89
C GLY A 401 -5.23 16.07 -15.04
N TRP A 402 -6.10 15.11 -15.37
CA TRP A 402 -5.82 14.07 -16.37
C TRP A 402 -5.62 14.64 -17.78
N GLU A 403 -6.42 15.59 -18.15
CA GLU A 403 -6.34 16.27 -19.47
C GLU A 403 -5.10 17.17 -19.54
N GLN A 404 -4.82 17.92 -18.44
CA GLN A 404 -3.67 18.81 -18.35
C GLN A 404 -2.35 18.03 -18.35
N CYS A 405 -2.35 16.78 -17.86
CA CYS A 405 -1.20 15.87 -17.91
C CYS A 405 -1.05 15.19 -19.28
N GLY A 406 -1.97 15.39 -20.23
CA GLY A 406 -1.92 14.75 -21.54
C GLY A 406 -2.34 13.27 -21.53
N PHE A 407 -3.07 12.81 -20.51
CA PHE A 407 -3.52 11.43 -20.38
C PHE A 407 -4.87 11.15 -21.04
N VAL A 408 -5.20 11.97 -22.04
CA VAL A 408 -6.34 11.74 -22.93
C VAL A 408 -5.82 11.49 -24.33
N THR A 409 -6.17 10.36 -24.89
CA THR A 409 -5.85 9.93 -26.24
C THR A 409 -7.12 9.91 -27.09
N LYS A 410 -7.00 9.45 -28.30
CA LYS A 410 -8.10 9.31 -29.24
C LYS A 410 -8.47 7.84 -29.42
N ALA A 411 -9.76 7.57 -29.50
CA ALA A 411 -10.29 6.27 -29.86
C ALA A 411 -11.11 6.38 -31.15
N TYR A 412 -11.01 5.36 -31.98
CA TYR A 412 -11.56 5.31 -33.32
C TYR A 412 -12.33 4.01 -33.53
N ARG A 413 -13.38 4.05 -34.35
CA ARG A 413 -14.11 2.87 -34.83
C ARG A 413 -14.46 2.98 -36.29
N LEU A 414 -14.68 1.84 -36.99
CA LEU A 414 -14.98 1.82 -38.39
C LEU A 414 -16.45 2.09 -38.74
N ALA A 415 -17.36 1.93 -37.81
CA ALA A 415 -18.79 2.17 -38.02
C ALA A 415 -19.44 2.75 -36.76
N ALA A 416 -20.37 3.71 -36.94
CA ALA A 416 -21.06 4.38 -35.84
C ALA A 416 -21.80 3.46 -34.87
N GLY A 417 -22.22 2.27 -35.32
CA GLY A 417 -22.89 1.24 -34.51
C GLY A 417 -21.96 0.18 -33.92
N SER A 418 -20.67 0.20 -34.24
CA SER A 418 -19.71 -0.76 -33.68
C SER A 418 -19.33 -0.37 -32.26
N ASN A 419 -19.26 -1.37 -31.37
CA ASN A 419 -18.71 -1.22 -30.00
C ASN A 419 -17.19 -1.46 -29.98
N GLU A 420 -16.59 -1.77 -31.11
CA GLU A 420 -15.17 -2.07 -31.23
C GLU A 420 -14.36 -0.77 -31.44
N TRP A 421 -13.87 -0.21 -30.35
CA TRP A 421 -13.01 0.94 -30.34
C TRP A 421 -11.54 0.56 -30.37
N LYS A 422 -10.75 1.24 -31.19
CA LYS A 422 -9.29 1.12 -31.26
C LYS A 422 -8.63 2.41 -30.80
N ASN A 423 -7.64 2.31 -29.93
CA ASN A 423 -6.86 3.48 -29.50
C ASN A 423 -5.72 3.79 -30.48
N GLU A 424 -5.07 4.94 -30.33
CA GLU A 424 -3.98 5.38 -31.20
C GLU A 424 -2.81 4.37 -31.25
N ALA A 425 -2.47 3.74 -30.10
CA ALA A 425 -1.37 2.76 -30.05
C ALA A 425 -1.72 1.47 -30.81
N GLU A 426 -2.97 1.01 -30.73
CA GLU A 426 -3.45 -0.13 -31.52
C GLU A 426 -3.46 0.19 -33.00
N LEU A 427 -3.89 1.41 -33.40
CA LEU A 427 -3.87 1.83 -34.79
C LEU A 427 -2.44 1.90 -35.36
N MET A 428 -1.45 2.26 -34.54
CA MET A 428 -0.06 2.31 -34.99
C MET A 428 0.52 0.92 -35.29
N GLN A 429 -0.04 -0.13 -34.73
CA GLN A 429 0.38 -1.51 -34.98
C GLN A 429 -0.34 -2.15 -36.17
N MET A 430 -1.36 -1.47 -36.74
CA MET A 430 -2.13 -1.98 -37.86
C MET A 430 -1.44 -1.68 -39.21
N LEU A 431 -1.85 -2.42 -40.23
CA LEU A 431 -1.44 -2.14 -41.61
C LEU A 431 -1.84 -0.71 -42.00
N PRO A 432 -0.99 0.04 -42.71
CA PRO A 432 -1.25 1.44 -43.08
C PRO A 432 -2.62 1.68 -43.72
N ALA A 433 -3.08 0.78 -44.59
CA ALA A 433 -4.40 0.88 -45.22
C ALA A 433 -5.54 0.75 -44.23
N VAL A 434 -5.43 -0.14 -43.23
CA VAL A 434 -6.45 -0.32 -42.19
C VAL A 434 -6.48 0.91 -41.28
N LYS A 435 -5.32 1.41 -40.84
CA LYS A 435 -5.20 2.66 -40.08
C LYS A 435 -5.87 3.82 -40.82
N GLN A 436 -5.58 3.96 -42.10
CA GLN A 436 -6.16 5.01 -42.93
C GLN A 436 -7.69 4.94 -42.99
N ALA A 437 -8.28 3.75 -43.05
CA ALA A 437 -9.72 3.55 -42.99
C ALA A 437 -10.34 4.11 -41.72
N TYR A 438 -9.75 3.85 -40.54
CA TYR A 438 -10.20 4.39 -39.24
C TYR A 438 -10.15 5.94 -39.24
N LEU A 439 -9.08 6.54 -39.77
CA LEU A 439 -8.93 8.00 -39.83
C LEU A 439 -9.95 8.64 -40.76
N ILE A 440 -10.17 8.08 -41.93
CA ILE A 440 -11.20 8.56 -42.91
C ILE A 440 -12.60 8.47 -42.27
N MET A 441 -12.90 7.34 -41.58
CA MET A 441 -14.20 7.21 -40.93
C MET A 441 -14.40 8.23 -39.82
N ALA A 442 -13.36 8.53 -39.05
CA ALA A 442 -13.41 9.52 -37.98
C ALA A 442 -13.60 10.95 -38.53
N GLU A 443 -13.06 11.28 -39.70
CA GLU A 443 -13.26 12.54 -40.39
C GLU A 443 -14.66 12.63 -40.99
N THR A 444 -15.18 11.52 -41.55
CA THR A 444 -16.48 11.48 -42.23
C THR A 444 -17.65 11.45 -41.23
N ASP A 445 -17.53 10.70 -40.14
CA ASP A 445 -18.57 10.54 -39.12
C ASP A 445 -17.99 10.77 -37.73
N LYS A 446 -18.36 11.89 -37.12
CA LYS A 446 -17.91 12.24 -35.74
C LYS A 446 -18.26 11.17 -34.69
N ARG A 447 -19.23 10.28 -34.95
CA ARG A 447 -19.56 9.16 -34.06
C ARG A 447 -18.50 8.06 -34.12
N CYS A 448 -17.63 8.06 -35.11
CA CYS A 448 -16.49 7.11 -35.22
C CYS A 448 -15.23 7.56 -34.51
N PHE A 449 -15.30 8.66 -33.78
CA PHE A 449 -14.22 9.24 -33.01
C PHE A 449 -14.71 9.68 -31.62
N GLN A 450 -13.91 9.44 -30.60
CA GLN A 450 -14.11 10.00 -29.26
C GLN A 450 -12.79 10.20 -28.50
N PRO A 451 -12.70 11.20 -27.63
CA PRO A 451 -11.61 11.27 -26.67
C PRO A 451 -11.72 10.06 -25.72
N ARG A 452 -10.59 9.42 -25.45
CA ARG A 452 -10.48 8.30 -24.49
C ARG A 452 -9.48 8.67 -23.41
N ARG A 453 -9.88 8.60 -22.17
CA ARG A 453 -8.95 8.70 -21.05
C ARG A 453 -8.09 7.43 -20.97
N LEU A 454 -6.80 7.59 -20.73
CA LEU A 454 -5.95 6.45 -20.39
C LEU A 454 -6.36 5.92 -19.01
N SER A 455 -6.25 4.62 -18.81
CA SER A 455 -6.44 4.05 -17.49
C SER A 455 -5.25 4.35 -16.57
N PRO A 456 -5.40 4.28 -15.24
CA PRO A 456 -4.30 4.36 -14.29
C PRO A 456 -3.13 3.45 -14.67
N GLN A 457 -3.41 2.19 -15.02
CA GLN A 457 -2.41 1.19 -15.41
C GLN A 457 -1.69 1.56 -16.71
N GLU A 458 -2.38 2.11 -17.70
CA GLU A 458 -1.75 2.56 -18.95
C GLU A 458 -0.75 3.70 -18.69
N VAL A 459 -1.12 4.66 -17.84
CA VAL A 459 -0.23 5.77 -17.43
C VAL A 459 0.96 5.23 -16.63
N PHE A 460 0.72 4.34 -15.68
CA PHE A 460 1.78 3.69 -14.90
C PHE A 460 2.76 2.93 -15.79
N ASN A 461 2.27 2.09 -16.69
CA ASN A 461 3.09 1.30 -17.61
C ASN A 461 3.87 2.18 -18.61
N ALA A 462 3.32 3.33 -18.99
CA ALA A 462 4.03 4.30 -19.83
C ALA A 462 5.23 4.88 -19.05
N GLY A 463 5.06 5.19 -17.76
CA GLY A 463 6.13 5.63 -16.88
C GLY A 463 7.22 4.57 -16.69
N VAL A 464 6.84 3.29 -16.53
CA VAL A 464 7.81 2.18 -16.47
C VAL A 464 8.65 2.12 -17.75
N ARG A 465 8.04 2.30 -18.91
CA ARG A 465 8.73 2.25 -20.22
C ARG A 465 9.62 3.46 -20.49
N SER A 466 9.43 4.57 -19.79
CA SER A 466 10.26 5.78 -19.97
C SER A 466 11.74 5.60 -19.60
N GLY A 467 12.06 4.52 -18.86
CA GLY A 467 13.44 4.22 -18.43
C GLY A 467 13.94 5.11 -17.27
N GLU A 468 13.09 5.96 -16.72
CA GLU A 468 13.44 6.84 -15.59
C GLU A 468 13.30 6.15 -14.22
N ILE A 469 13.65 4.85 -14.14
CA ILE A 469 13.53 4.04 -12.94
C ILE A 469 14.90 3.58 -12.48
N ILE A 470 15.17 3.72 -11.18
CA ILE A 470 16.34 3.17 -10.51
C ILE A 470 15.89 2.01 -9.62
N LYS A 471 16.37 0.81 -9.90
CA LYS A 471 16.22 -0.33 -9.00
C LYS A 471 17.40 -0.39 -8.03
N PRO A 472 17.16 -0.63 -6.74
CA PRO A 472 18.25 -0.77 -5.79
C PRO A 472 19.02 -2.07 -6.05
N PRO A 473 20.30 -2.12 -5.65
CA PRO A 473 21.01 -3.39 -5.53
C PRO A 473 20.24 -4.37 -4.64
N GLN A 474 20.30 -5.65 -4.95
CA GLN A 474 19.56 -6.67 -4.18
C GLN A 474 19.91 -6.68 -2.69
N GLY A 475 21.14 -6.28 -2.32
CA GLY A 475 21.56 -6.14 -0.93
C GLY A 475 20.71 -5.16 -0.10
N VAL A 476 20.14 -4.12 -0.73
CA VAL A 476 19.24 -3.15 -0.07
C VAL A 476 17.91 -3.83 0.27
N ILE A 477 17.35 -4.59 -0.66
CA ILE A 477 16.10 -5.33 -0.46
C ILE A 477 16.30 -6.41 0.59
N ALA A 478 17.43 -7.11 0.49
CA ALA A 478 17.85 -8.12 1.44
C ALA A 478 17.95 -7.54 2.86
N GLU A 479 18.54 -6.36 3.04
CA GLU A 479 18.67 -5.67 4.34
C GLU A 479 17.31 -5.30 4.95
N ILE A 480 16.34 -4.90 4.12
CA ILE A 480 14.97 -4.60 4.57
C ILE A 480 14.29 -5.85 5.14
N LEU A 481 14.42 -6.99 4.46
CA LEU A 481 13.77 -8.25 4.84
C LEU A 481 14.55 -9.12 5.82
N TYR A 482 15.82 -8.79 6.08
CA TYR A 482 16.70 -9.58 6.93
C TYR A 482 16.08 -9.90 8.29
N ARG A 483 15.49 -8.90 8.94
CA ARG A 483 14.92 -9.04 10.29
C ARG A 483 13.81 -10.08 10.38
N ASP A 484 13.04 -10.24 9.32
CA ASP A 484 11.85 -11.07 9.32
C ASP A 484 12.14 -12.49 8.80
N LEU A 485 13.07 -12.61 7.87
CA LEU A 485 13.27 -13.85 7.10
C LEU A 485 14.63 -14.52 7.34
N ALA A 486 15.60 -13.87 8.00
CA ALA A 486 16.93 -14.43 8.18
C ALA A 486 16.90 -15.69 9.07
N ARG A 487 17.54 -16.75 8.58
CA ARG A 487 17.68 -18.03 9.27
C ARG A 487 19.15 -18.44 9.27
N ALA A 488 19.67 -18.88 10.42
CA ALA A 488 21.02 -19.43 10.51
C ALA A 488 21.09 -20.79 9.79
N ARG A 489 22.02 -20.94 8.86
CA ARG A 489 22.28 -22.18 8.12
C ARG A 489 23.77 -22.44 8.02
N GLU A 490 24.15 -23.71 8.10
CA GLU A 490 25.50 -24.19 7.90
C GLU A 490 25.72 -24.43 6.40
N CYS A 491 26.84 -23.95 5.89
CA CYS A 491 27.31 -24.33 4.55
C CYS A 491 27.95 -25.70 4.66
N LYS A 492 27.40 -26.72 4.04
CA LYS A 492 27.91 -28.09 4.10
C LYS A 492 28.13 -28.65 2.70
N ASP A 493 29.31 -29.26 2.48
CA ASP A 493 29.70 -29.87 1.21
C ASP A 493 29.51 -28.92 0.01
N GLY A 494 29.66 -27.61 0.28
CA GLY A 494 29.54 -26.56 -0.72
C GLY A 494 28.13 -26.14 -1.05
N TYR A 495 27.16 -26.44 -0.23
CA TYR A 495 25.77 -26.05 -0.41
C TYR A 495 25.12 -25.60 0.88
N PHE A 496 24.10 -24.75 0.73
CA PHE A 496 23.06 -24.55 1.72
C PHE A 496 21.88 -25.42 1.35
N SER A 497 21.47 -26.30 2.26
CA SER A 497 20.31 -27.16 2.06
C SER A 497 19.29 -26.94 3.18
N PHE A 498 18.03 -26.81 2.80
CA PHE A 498 16.91 -26.77 3.72
C PHE A 498 15.60 -27.08 3.01
N GLU A 499 14.61 -27.50 3.76
CA GLU A 499 13.27 -27.73 3.28
C GLU A 499 12.42 -26.49 3.56
N ASP A 500 11.61 -26.08 2.59
CA ASP A 500 10.64 -25.02 2.72
C ASP A 500 9.40 -25.38 1.91
N ALA A 501 8.37 -25.84 2.61
CA ALA A 501 7.13 -26.30 1.96
C ALA A 501 6.36 -25.18 1.28
N GLU A 502 6.56 -23.92 1.68
CA GLU A 502 5.89 -22.76 1.07
C GLU A 502 6.51 -22.41 -0.29
N ILE A 503 7.81 -22.67 -0.46
CA ILE A 503 8.51 -22.32 -1.70
C ILE A 503 8.57 -23.52 -2.66
N CYS A 504 8.82 -24.71 -2.13
CA CYS A 504 8.80 -25.93 -2.95
C CYS A 504 8.56 -27.17 -2.08
N ASN A 505 7.90 -28.18 -2.65
CA ASN A 505 7.77 -29.49 -2.04
C ASN A 505 9.09 -30.25 -2.21
N GLY A 506 10.02 -30.12 -1.27
CA GLY A 506 11.29 -30.83 -1.25
C GLY A 506 12.48 -29.96 -0.82
N GLU A 507 13.67 -30.52 -0.98
CA GLU A 507 14.92 -29.89 -0.60
C GLU A 507 15.27 -28.71 -1.51
N LEU A 508 15.50 -27.54 -0.92
CA LEU A 508 16.09 -26.38 -1.56
C LEU A 508 17.61 -26.44 -1.36
N ARG A 509 18.36 -26.39 -2.47
CA ARG A 509 19.82 -26.36 -2.43
C ARG A 509 20.33 -25.13 -3.16
N TYR A 510 21.27 -24.41 -2.52
CA TYR A 510 21.93 -23.24 -3.09
C TYR A 510 23.44 -23.45 -3.00
N GLU A 511 24.14 -23.01 -4.03
CA GLU A 511 25.61 -23.13 -4.10
C GLU A 511 26.27 -22.25 -3.03
N SER A 512 27.41 -22.68 -2.47
CA SER A 512 28.21 -21.88 -1.53
C SER A 512 29.01 -20.76 -2.21
N ARG A 513 29.02 -20.72 -3.54
CA ARG A 513 29.63 -19.64 -4.32
C ARG A 513 28.70 -18.44 -4.32
N VAL A 514 29.15 -17.38 -3.68
CA VAL A 514 28.40 -16.13 -3.49
C VAL A 514 28.93 -15.06 -4.42
N MET A 515 28.03 -14.44 -5.19
CA MET A 515 28.35 -13.24 -5.97
C MET A 515 28.24 -12.03 -5.04
N MET A 516 29.35 -11.37 -4.81
CA MET A 516 29.44 -10.16 -3.99
C MET A 516 28.85 -8.93 -4.70
N PRO A 517 28.51 -7.85 -3.99
CA PRO A 517 27.98 -6.64 -4.59
C PRO A 517 28.91 -5.96 -5.61
N ASP A 518 30.22 -6.21 -5.54
CA ASP A 518 31.23 -5.72 -6.50
C ASP A 518 31.37 -6.61 -7.75
N GLY A 519 30.52 -7.65 -7.87
CA GLY A 519 30.52 -8.58 -8.98
C GLY A 519 31.54 -9.72 -8.89
N LYS A 520 32.33 -9.75 -7.82
CA LYS A 520 33.28 -10.85 -7.61
C LYS A 520 32.57 -12.05 -7.01
N GLU A 521 33.01 -13.23 -7.40
CA GLU A 521 32.56 -14.47 -6.80
C GLU A 521 33.49 -14.90 -5.67
N PHE A 522 32.91 -15.31 -4.59
CA PHE A 522 33.63 -15.79 -3.40
C PHE A 522 33.04 -17.13 -2.94
N GLU A 523 33.92 -18.07 -2.64
CA GLU A 523 33.51 -19.38 -2.10
C GLU A 523 33.46 -19.32 -0.57
N LEU A 524 32.31 -19.65 -0.01
CA LEU A 524 32.13 -19.65 1.43
C LEU A 524 32.81 -20.89 2.07
N PRO A 525 33.39 -20.71 3.26
CA PRO A 525 34.00 -21.80 4.01
C PRO A 525 33.00 -22.92 4.34
N ASP A 526 33.45 -24.16 4.19
CA ASP A 526 32.66 -25.32 4.55
C ASP A 526 32.51 -25.45 6.07
N ARG A 527 31.34 -25.91 6.54
CA ARG A 527 30.97 -26.07 7.95
C ARG A 527 30.94 -24.79 8.78
N GLU A 528 30.90 -23.66 8.13
CA GLU A 528 30.61 -22.38 8.80
C GLU A 528 29.12 -22.04 8.73
N LYS A 529 28.65 -21.33 9.77
CA LYS A 529 27.28 -20.86 9.84
C LYS A 529 27.16 -19.47 9.26
N PHE A 530 26.14 -19.29 8.44
CA PHE A 530 25.75 -18.03 7.85
C PHE A 530 24.28 -17.76 8.14
N GLU A 531 23.88 -16.51 8.12
CA GLU A 531 22.48 -16.14 8.10
C GLU A 531 22.05 -15.99 6.66
N VAL A 532 20.97 -16.66 6.28
CA VAL A 532 20.50 -16.71 4.90
C VAL A 532 19.03 -16.37 4.81
N VAL A 533 18.66 -15.77 3.68
CA VAL A 533 17.27 -15.45 3.34
C VAL A 533 17.02 -15.92 1.93
N VAL A 534 16.06 -16.79 1.72
CA VAL A 534 15.54 -17.07 0.37
C VAL A 534 14.86 -15.83 -0.15
N ASN A 535 15.25 -15.37 -1.33
CA ASN A 535 14.59 -14.21 -1.94
C ASN A 535 13.11 -14.54 -2.22
N PRO A 536 12.15 -13.90 -1.54
CA PRO A 536 10.73 -14.25 -1.69
C PRO A 536 10.17 -13.88 -3.07
N PHE A 537 10.86 -13.01 -3.82
CA PHE A 537 10.46 -12.57 -5.15
C PHE A 537 11.10 -13.40 -6.27
N ASP A 538 12.21 -14.09 -5.95
CA ASP A 538 12.91 -14.99 -6.86
C ASP A 538 13.57 -16.12 -6.06
N PRO A 539 12.88 -17.25 -5.87
CA PRO A 539 13.41 -18.39 -5.11
C PRO A 539 14.64 -19.07 -5.75
N SER A 540 15.09 -18.63 -6.93
CA SER A 540 16.36 -19.07 -7.49
C SER A 540 17.56 -18.42 -6.81
N VAL A 541 17.35 -17.45 -5.94
CA VAL A 541 18.34 -16.60 -5.29
C VAL A 541 18.28 -16.74 -3.77
N LEU A 542 19.42 -16.95 -3.15
CA LEU A 542 19.62 -16.90 -1.69
C LEU A 542 20.47 -15.70 -1.35
N TRP A 543 20.03 -14.85 -0.47
CA TRP A 543 20.83 -13.78 0.12
C TRP A 543 21.60 -14.30 1.31
N VAL A 544 22.91 -14.04 1.33
CA VAL A 544 23.82 -14.57 2.35
C VAL A 544 24.43 -13.44 3.17
N TYR A 545 24.44 -13.62 4.47
CA TYR A 545 24.99 -12.69 5.45
C TYR A 545 26.00 -13.38 6.34
N GLN A 546 26.97 -12.62 6.83
CA GLN A 546 27.91 -13.11 7.83
C GLN A 546 27.21 -13.37 9.17
N ALA A 547 27.38 -14.54 9.74
CA ALA A 547 26.84 -14.83 11.07
C ALA A 547 27.67 -14.12 12.14
N THR A 548 27.23 -12.94 12.54
CA THR A 548 27.80 -12.20 13.64
C THR A 548 26.77 -11.92 14.71
N ARG A 549 27.20 -11.84 16.01
CA ARG A 549 26.30 -11.53 17.14
C ARG A 549 25.56 -10.19 17.00
N ASN A 550 26.02 -9.29 16.13
CA ASN A 550 25.52 -7.94 15.96
C ASN A 550 25.14 -7.64 14.50
N ARG A 551 24.24 -8.42 13.89
CA ARG A 551 23.78 -8.29 12.49
C ARG A 551 24.95 -8.35 11.50
N GLY A 552 25.14 -9.51 10.91
CA GLY A 552 26.15 -9.73 9.88
C GLY A 552 25.90 -8.85 8.67
N GLY A 553 26.99 -8.33 8.06
CA GLY A 553 26.93 -7.61 6.82
C GLY A 553 26.44 -8.53 5.67
N PHE A 554 25.74 -7.95 4.70
CA PHE A 554 25.37 -8.65 3.48
C PHE A 554 26.65 -9.05 2.71
N LEU A 555 26.82 -10.34 2.49
CA LEU A 555 27.97 -10.88 1.76
C LEU A 555 27.70 -10.92 0.26
N GLY A 556 26.50 -11.35 -0.14
CA GLY A 556 26.15 -11.46 -1.54
C GLY A 556 25.03 -12.45 -1.82
N ILE A 557 25.02 -12.95 -3.03
CA ILE A 557 23.95 -13.77 -3.61
C ILE A 557 24.45 -15.15 -3.97
N ALA A 558 23.84 -16.19 -3.43
CA ALA A 558 24.03 -17.57 -3.85
C ALA A 558 22.92 -18.01 -4.81
N LYS A 559 23.24 -18.77 -5.82
CA LYS A 559 22.30 -19.28 -6.81
C LYS A 559 21.77 -20.65 -6.40
N ARG A 560 20.50 -20.90 -6.71
CA ARG A 560 19.89 -22.21 -6.51
C ARG A 560 20.56 -23.25 -7.39
N ASP A 561 20.90 -24.38 -6.79
CA ASP A 561 21.41 -25.54 -7.53
C ASP A 561 20.28 -26.14 -8.38
N GLN A 562 20.42 -26.06 -9.71
CA GLN A 562 19.44 -26.60 -10.63
C GLN A 562 19.79 -28.04 -11.01
N ARG A 563 18.81 -28.93 -10.90
CA ARG A 563 18.94 -30.27 -11.47
C ARG A 563 19.01 -30.15 -12.99
N ILE A 564 20.08 -30.66 -13.55
CA ILE A 564 20.29 -30.66 -15.01
C ILE A 564 19.65 -31.91 -15.59
N SER A 565 18.93 -31.77 -16.69
CA SER A 565 18.42 -32.92 -17.44
C SER A 565 19.58 -33.79 -17.90
N ARG A 566 19.46 -35.12 -17.78
CA ARG A 566 20.44 -36.06 -18.31
C ARG A 566 20.60 -35.96 -19.82
N ALA A 567 19.62 -35.40 -20.52
CA ALA A 567 19.69 -35.16 -21.97
C ALA A 567 20.55 -33.94 -22.35
N ASP A 568 20.78 -33.00 -21.40
CA ASP A 568 21.63 -31.82 -21.66
C ASP A 568 23.07 -32.07 -21.24
N VAL A 569 23.79 -32.76 -22.10
CA VAL A 569 25.21 -33.13 -21.91
C VAL A 569 26.09 -31.88 -21.78
N HIS A 570 25.79 -30.80 -22.50
CA HIS A 570 26.59 -29.57 -22.45
C HIS A 570 26.41 -28.83 -21.11
N ALA A 571 25.20 -28.77 -20.57
CA ALA A 571 24.96 -28.19 -19.25
C ALA A 571 25.60 -29.06 -18.15
N ALA A 572 25.49 -30.39 -18.27
CA ALA A 572 26.12 -31.34 -17.35
C ALA A 572 27.65 -31.19 -17.35
N ASN A 573 28.28 -31.09 -18.53
CA ASN A 573 29.73 -30.89 -18.64
C ASN A 573 30.19 -29.55 -18.10
N ARG A 574 29.43 -28.46 -18.34
CA ARG A 574 29.73 -27.14 -17.72
C ARG A 574 29.66 -27.19 -16.23
N LYS A 575 28.66 -27.89 -15.67
CA LYS A 575 28.52 -28.05 -14.19
C LYS A 575 29.67 -28.89 -13.65
N HIS A 576 30.02 -29.98 -14.34
CA HIS A 576 31.14 -30.85 -13.94
C HIS A 576 32.48 -30.11 -14.02
N GLY A 577 32.71 -29.31 -15.05
CA GLY A 577 33.87 -28.42 -15.16
C GLY A 577 33.99 -27.47 -13.96
N ARG A 578 32.90 -26.80 -13.57
CA ARG A 578 32.86 -25.92 -12.40
C ARG A 578 33.11 -26.67 -11.07
N VAL A 579 32.55 -27.88 -10.92
CA VAL A 579 32.81 -28.73 -9.74
C VAL A 579 34.29 -29.15 -9.68
N ASN A 580 34.87 -29.51 -10.78
CA ASN A 580 36.30 -29.87 -10.84
C ASN A 580 37.21 -28.67 -10.56
N GLU A 581 36.91 -27.49 -11.11
CA GLU A 581 37.63 -26.26 -10.85
C GLU A 581 37.61 -25.91 -9.35
N ARG A 582 36.42 -26.00 -8.73
CA ARG A 582 36.23 -25.83 -7.30
C ARG A 582 37.03 -26.84 -6.48
N MET A 583 36.97 -28.14 -6.81
CA MET A 583 37.76 -29.19 -6.15
C MET A 583 39.24 -28.89 -6.25
N THR A 584 39.69 -28.39 -7.39
CA THR A 584 41.08 -28.01 -7.61
C THR A 584 41.49 -26.82 -6.73
N GLU A 585 40.66 -25.79 -6.61
CA GLU A 585 40.89 -24.65 -5.73
C GLU A 585 40.89 -25.05 -4.24
N LEU A 586 39.93 -25.87 -3.83
CA LEU A 586 39.89 -26.43 -2.48
C LEU A 586 41.13 -27.25 -2.17
N MET A 587 41.54 -28.14 -3.08
CA MET A 587 42.74 -28.97 -2.92
C MET A 587 44.01 -28.11 -2.91
N ALA A 588 44.07 -27.04 -3.70
CA ALA A 588 45.19 -26.10 -3.67
C ALA A 588 45.25 -25.38 -2.30
N SER A 589 44.11 -24.97 -1.76
CA SER A 589 44.04 -24.35 -0.43
C SER A 589 44.41 -25.32 0.71
N VAL A 590 43.95 -26.57 0.58
CA VAL A 590 44.32 -27.65 1.50
C VAL A 590 45.80 -27.95 1.43
N LYS A 591 46.36 -28.11 0.22
CA LYS A 591 47.78 -28.31 -0.01
C LYS A 591 48.60 -27.16 0.59
N LYS A 592 48.22 -25.92 0.38
CA LYS A 592 48.89 -24.73 0.95
C LYS A 592 48.87 -24.74 2.48
N ARG A 593 47.75 -25.11 3.08
CA ARG A 593 47.65 -25.23 4.55
C ARG A 593 48.46 -26.40 5.11
N HIS A 594 48.49 -27.51 4.38
CA HIS A 594 49.21 -28.72 4.81
C HIS A 594 50.71 -28.66 4.48
N SER A 595 51.15 -27.96 3.42
CA SER A 595 52.58 -27.86 3.12
C SER A 595 53.35 -27.18 4.27
N ASN A 596 52.80 -26.13 4.86
CA ASN A 596 53.43 -25.47 5.98
C ASN A 596 53.45 -26.31 7.25
N ARG A 597 52.35 -27.02 7.54
CA ARG A 597 52.25 -27.95 8.69
C ARG A 597 53.11 -29.21 8.52
N THR A 598 53.18 -29.75 7.29
CA THR A 598 53.98 -30.95 7.00
C THR A 598 55.44 -30.63 7.08
N THR A 599 55.88 -29.45 6.60
CA THR A 599 57.25 -29.02 6.68
C THR A 599 57.68 -28.85 8.16
N GLU A 600 56.93 -28.08 8.95
CA GLU A 600 57.22 -27.90 10.37
C GLU A 600 57.17 -29.24 11.16
N ALA A 601 56.17 -30.09 10.87
CA ALA A 601 56.06 -31.39 11.53
C ALA A 601 57.19 -32.35 11.12
N THR A 602 57.60 -32.29 9.84
CA THR A 602 58.74 -33.09 9.35
C THR A 602 60.03 -32.59 9.92
N GLU A 603 60.24 -31.26 9.98
CA GLU A 603 61.40 -30.66 10.62
C GLU A 603 61.52 -31.00 12.12
N ARG A 604 60.39 -30.91 12.86
CA ARG A 604 60.32 -31.33 14.24
C ARG A 604 60.60 -32.81 14.42
N LYS A 605 60.05 -33.68 13.52
CA LYS A 605 60.26 -35.10 13.58
C LYS A 605 61.70 -35.47 13.24
N LEU A 606 62.30 -34.85 12.22
CA LEU A 606 63.69 -35.04 11.85
C LEU A 606 64.63 -34.51 12.96
N HIS A 607 64.31 -33.38 13.56
CA HIS A 607 65.06 -32.86 14.73
C HIS A 607 65.00 -33.81 15.91
N ASN A 608 63.79 -34.28 16.25
CA ASN A 608 63.60 -35.24 17.33
C ASN A 608 64.27 -36.59 17.02
N MET A 609 64.23 -37.06 15.79
CA MET A 609 64.98 -38.26 15.39
C MET A 609 66.48 -38.04 15.43
N GLY A 610 66.96 -36.88 15.08
CA GLY A 610 68.38 -36.53 15.19
C GLY A 610 68.84 -36.49 16.65
N VAL A 611 68.04 -35.87 17.52
CA VAL A 611 68.31 -35.87 18.97
C VAL A 611 68.25 -37.31 19.56
N ALA A 612 67.26 -38.11 19.16
CA ALA A 612 67.14 -39.49 19.60
C ALA A 612 68.32 -40.32 19.11
N ALA A 613 68.72 -40.18 17.84
CA ALA A 613 69.89 -40.88 17.31
C ALA A 613 71.22 -40.47 17.96
N ALA A 614 71.34 -39.15 18.27
CA ALA A 614 72.50 -38.69 19.04
C ALA A 614 72.52 -39.25 20.48
N ALA A 615 71.35 -39.25 21.17
CA ALA A 615 71.25 -39.85 22.47
C ALA A 615 71.56 -41.35 22.47
N GLN A 616 71.09 -42.05 21.43
CA GLN A 616 71.35 -43.49 21.28
C GLN A 616 72.80 -43.80 20.93
N ARG A 617 73.47 -42.95 20.16
CA ARG A 617 74.91 -43.02 19.94
C ARG A 617 75.69 -42.83 21.23
N THR A 618 75.36 -41.80 22.01
CA THR A 618 75.95 -41.53 23.29
C THR A 618 75.73 -42.70 24.28
N GLN A 619 74.56 -43.29 24.28
CA GLN A 619 74.24 -44.46 25.06
C GLN A 619 75.00 -45.74 24.63
N ASN A 620 75.10 -45.95 23.31
CA ASN A 620 75.89 -47.04 22.77
C ASN A 620 77.39 -46.84 23.04
N GLU A 621 77.91 -45.61 22.96
CA GLU A 621 79.29 -45.35 23.42
C GLU A 621 79.53 -45.59 24.89
N ARG A 622 78.58 -45.13 25.74
CA ARG A 622 78.62 -45.46 27.20
C ARG A 622 78.52 -46.92 27.43
N THR A 623 77.63 -47.62 26.69
CA THR A 623 77.53 -49.12 26.78
C THR A 623 78.81 -49.77 26.27
N LYS A 624 79.42 -49.34 25.20
CA LYS A 624 80.71 -49.83 24.67
C LYS A 624 81.83 -49.58 25.69
N GLN A 625 81.87 -48.41 26.31
CA GLN A 625 82.85 -48.11 27.34
C GLN A 625 82.62 -48.90 28.56
N ALA A 626 81.38 -49.07 29.00
CA ALA A 626 81.03 -49.93 30.11
C ALA A 626 81.37 -51.45 29.84
N THR A 627 81.07 -51.88 28.59
CA THR A 627 81.40 -53.24 28.12
C THR A 627 82.91 -53.44 28.04
N ALA A 628 83.63 -52.46 27.50
CA ALA A 628 85.09 -52.46 27.47
C ALA A 628 85.73 -52.46 28.88
N ALA A 629 85.14 -51.65 29.80
CA ALA A 629 85.57 -51.71 31.21
C ALA A 629 85.24 -53.02 31.89
N LEU A 630 84.10 -53.66 31.59
CA LEU A 630 83.72 -54.99 32.07
C LEU A 630 84.62 -56.07 31.51
N MET A 631 84.93 -55.97 30.16
CA MET A 631 85.85 -56.94 29.53
C MET A 631 87.27 -56.79 30.05
N ALA A 632 87.68 -55.59 30.37
CA ALA A 632 88.99 -55.34 31.04
C ALA A 632 89.00 -55.88 32.45
N SER A 633 87.89 -55.93 33.17
CA SER A 633 87.78 -56.53 34.47
C SER A 633 87.65 -58.07 34.44
N ILE A 634 87.13 -58.67 33.38
CA ILE A 634 86.95 -60.12 33.18
C ILE A 634 88.18 -60.80 32.57
N SER A 635 89.07 -60.06 31.92
CA SER A 635 90.34 -60.63 31.40
C SER A 635 91.37 -60.81 32.47
N SER A 636 91.05 -60.65 33.72
CA SER A 636 91.97 -60.90 34.85
C SER A 636 91.67 -62.17 35.65
N ASP A 637 90.64 -62.95 35.35
CA ASP A 637 90.42 -64.25 36.00
C ASP A 637 89.85 -65.31 35.03
N HIS A 638 90.77 -66.26 34.71
CA HIS A 638 90.71 -67.69 34.39
C HIS A 638 89.59 -68.28 33.56
N ASP A 639 90.09 -68.94 32.54
CA ASP A 639 89.82 -70.33 32.07
C ASP A 639 88.66 -71.09 32.69
N THR A 640 87.87 -71.71 31.91
CA THR A 640 87.61 -73.09 31.61
C THR A 640 86.19 -73.43 31.18
N HIS A 641 86.18 -74.28 30.23
CA HIS A 641 85.26 -75.35 29.85
C HIS A 641 83.89 -75.08 29.20
N THR A 642 83.85 -75.40 27.91
CA THR A 642 83.17 -76.52 27.21
C THR A 642 81.61 -76.52 27.09
N ASN A 643 81.31 -76.75 25.79
CA ASN A 643 80.23 -77.57 25.26
C ASN A 643 78.87 -76.88 24.80
N GLU A 644 78.70 -77.09 23.56
CA GLU A 644 77.49 -77.00 22.66
C GLU A 644 76.32 -77.88 23.16
N PRO A 645 75.12 -77.99 22.50
CA PRO A 645 74.66 -77.37 21.25
C PRO A 645 73.14 -77.04 21.20
N ASN A 646 72.74 -76.48 20.04
CA ASN A 646 71.45 -76.60 19.33
C ASN A 646 70.11 -76.24 20.00
N ASN A 647 69.42 -75.29 19.48
CA ASN A 647 68.19 -75.53 18.70
C ASN A 647 67.64 -74.29 17.96
N THR A 648 67.34 -74.55 16.73
CA THR A 648 66.57 -73.74 15.80
C THR A 648 65.11 -73.61 16.27
N ASP A 649 64.56 -72.45 16.13
CA ASP A 649 63.15 -72.33 15.70
C ASP A 649 62.91 -70.93 15.03
N GLU A 650 62.52 -71.05 13.81
CA GLU A 650 62.00 -69.98 12.96
C GLU A 650 60.73 -69.44 13.54
N ILE A 651 60.61 -68.12 13.61
CA ILE A 651 59.30 -67.41 13.71
C ILE A 651 59.16 -66.40 12.58
N ASN A 652 58.18 -66.69 11.75
CA ASN A 652 57.70 -66.09 10.57
C ASN A 652 57.14 -64.65 10.83
N PRO A 653 57.48 -63.60 10.05
CA PRO A 653 56.94 -62.31 10.23
C PRO A 653 55.73 -62.12 9.30
N ARG A 654 54.55 -62.39 9.79
CA ARG A 654 53.28 -61.91 9.21
C ARG A 654 52.30 -61.63 10.34
N HIS A 655 52.12 -60.38 10.64
CA HIS A 655 50.94 -59.70 11.19
C HIS A 655 51.33 -58.45 11.96
N LEU A 656 51.34 -57.36 11.24
CA LEU A 656 51.10 -56.02 11.82
C LEU A 656 50.79 -55.10 10.65
N TRP A 657 49.53 -55.04 10.33
CA TRP A 657 48.93 -53.85 9.72
C TRP A 657 48.00 -53.21 10.72
#